data_f9505bbb716b25f99769321c50ebd0cf
#
_entry.id   f9505bbb716b25f99769321c50ebd0cf
#
_cell.length_a   1.000
_cell.length_b   1.000
_cell.length_c   1.000
_cell.angle_alpha   90.00
_cell.angle_beta   90.00
_cell.angle_gamma   90.00
#
_symmetry.space_group_name_H-M   'P 1'
#
loop_
_entity.id
_entity.type
_entity.pdbx_description
1 polymer ?
#
loop_
_entity_poly.entity_id
_entity_poly.type
_entity_poly.pdbx_seq_one_letter_code
_entity_poly.pdbx_strand_id
1 'polypeptide(L)'
;MRFALRILPWNTSACAVFALAPLAAYSQTVPAPETHGIVIANMDRSVKPGDDFYRYANGNWIERTKVPPDRRYIDPNGLDFDDSNDLTRKRIAGLIEEATKTNGTAGSNARKIADFYHSYMDEASIEAKGLAPLRPHLDAIAAIHDKHDLARALGESLRADVDGLNDDFHTANLFGLWVAPGFNDPEHYAAYLLQGGLEMPDREYYLSDSASMRDLQTKYQTHVSALLKLAGFTDPDVRAQHIVELERAIAEKHISLADEKDIHKANNTWKQADFAAHAPGLDWAEYFRVAGLSGQASFIVWQPTAFTGESALVASTALDTWKDWLSFHLIEDYADVLPKALADERFDFFGKALSCKTERRPRWQGGVAIVSSKMDETGNVLLAGRGVLGDAIGQMYAQRYFSPETKALIGAMVANIIAAVQRRIEAFPWMDPATKAGAQAKITTLYVGIGYPEIWRDYSSYEVKADDIFGNLWRGGLFDYHRFVARLGHTVDRREWCLYPQAVNACELPLQNALNFPAAYFQPPFFDPQAPDTVNYGAIGAVIGHEISHTFDTTGSVFDSTGRVRDWWKPADLAHFKVATARLAAQYDTYKPFSDLAVNGKQTLNENIADLAGITAAYDAYRASLAGKAAPVQNGLSGDQQFFLSFAQNWASKSSEAFLREQMMTDTHPPDQFRPATVRNLDAWYAAFDVKPGDKLYLAPADRVHIW
;
A
#
# COMPACT_ATOMS: atom_id res chain seq x y z
N MET A 1 3.83 -45.97 71.17
CA MET A 1 3.59 -47.23 70.42
C MET A 1 3.36 -46.87 68.99
N ARG A 2 4.37 -47.08 68.13
CA ARG A 2 4.37 -47.95 66.92
C ARG A 2 3.28 -47.56 65.92
N PHE A 3 3.46 -47.27 64.62
CA PHE A 3 4.42 -47.79 63.65
C PHE A 3 4.52 -46.79 62.44
N ALA A 4 5.73 -46.71 61.86
CA ALA A 4 6.03 -46.08 60.61
C ALA A 4 5.52 -46.89 59.40
N LEU A 5 5.15 -46.21 58.30
CA LEU A 5 5.26 -46.80 56.97
C LEU A 5 5.73 -45.77 55.98
N ARG A 6 6.81 -46.09 55.34
CA ARG A 6 7.39 -45.41 54.16
C ARG A 6 6.54 -45.67 52.95
N ILE A 7 6.32 -44.64 52.09
CA ILE A 7 6.00 -44.83 50.69
C ILE A 7 6.85 -43.86 49.84
N LEU A 8 7.50 -44.39 48.84
CA LEU A 8 8.42 -43.82 47.85
C LEU A 8 7.69 -42.84 46.91
N PRO A 9 8.46 -41.93 46.28
CA PRO A 9 7.90 -40.91 45.37
C PRO A 9 7.61 -41.50 44.00
N TRP A 10 6.44 -41.23 43.48
CA TRP A 10 6.11 -41.39 42.06
C TRP A 10 6.43 -40.11 41.30
N ASN A 11 7.30 -40.24 40.31
CA ASN A 11 7.52 -39.27 39.25
C ASN A 11 6.22 -39.12 38.45
N THR A 12 5.58 -37.95 38.57
CA THR A 12 4.58 -37.53 37.59
C THR A 12 5.25 -36.55 36.64
N SER A 13 5.56 -37.01 35.44
CA SER A 13 5.83 -36.12 34.29
C SER A 13 4.58 -35.27 34.05
N ALA A 14 4.65 -34.01 34.41
CA ALA A 14 3.65 -33.03 34.05
C ALA A 14 3.79 -32.75 32.54
N CYS A 15 2.91 -33.38 31.73
CA CYS A 15 2.61 -32.87 30.40
C CYS A 15 1.99 -31.49 30.58
N ALA A 16 2.74 -30.45 30.26
CA ALA A 16 2.19 -29.11 30.08
C ALA A 16 1.23 -29.14 28.90
N VAL A 17 -0.05 -29.22 29.20
CA VAL A 17 -1.11 -28.97 28.24
C VAL A 17 -1.12 -27.45 28.03
N PHE A 18 -0.51 -27.01 26.98
CA PHE A 18 -0.66 -25.63 26.52
C PHE A 18 -2.14 -25.44 26.16
N ALA A 19 -2.85 -24.65 26.95
CA ALA A 19 -4.17 -24.19 26.62
C ALA A 19 -4.03 -23.23 25.42
N LEU A 20 -4.24 -23.75 24.21
CA LEU A 20 -4.63 -22.93 23.07
C LEU A 20 -5.91 -22.20 23.50
N ALA A 21 -5.82 -20.91 23.75
CA ALA A 21 -6.99 -20.08 23.96
C ALA A 21 -7.88 -20.28 22.72
N PRO A 22 -9.16 -20.71 22.90
CA PRO A 22 -9.97 -21.06 21.76
C PRO A 22 -10.27 -19.79 20.96
N LEU A 23 -9.84 -19.76 19.69
CA LEU A 23 -10.39 -18.87 18.65
C LEU A 23 -11.94 -19.01 18.50
N ALA A 24 -12.53 -19.95 19.20
CA ALA A 24 -13.96 -20.24 19.21
C ALA A 24 -14.88 -19.07 19.64
N ALA A 25 -14.34 -17.96 20.15
CA ALA A 25 -15.15 -16.79 20.51
C ALA A 25 -15.46 -15.86 19.32
N TYR A 26 -14.85 -16.09 18.15
CA TYR A 26 -14.96 -15.19 16.99
C TYR A 26 -15.82 -15.74 15.84
N SER A 27 -16.47 -16.85 16.01
CA SER A 27 -17.46 -17.37 15.06
C SER A 27 -18.83 -16.65 15.17
N GLN A 28 -18.84 -15.38 15.53
CA GLN A 28 -20.01 -14.56 15.23
C GLN A 28 -19.98 -14.29 13.72
N THR A 29 -20.86 -14.97 13.00
CA THR A 29 -21.27 -14.59 11.65
C THR A 29 -21.59 -13.08 11.71
N VAL A 30 -20.80 -12.26 11.01
CA VAL A 30 -21.21 -10.87 10.74
C VAL A 30 -22.57 -11.00 10.06
N PRO A 31 -23.64 -10.45 10.61
CA PRO A 31 -24.95 -10.52 9.96
C PRO A 31 -24.76 -9.96 8.54
N ALA A 32 -25.26 -10.66 7.54
CA ALA A 32 -25.37 -10.11 6.20
C ALA A 32 -26.07 -8.75 6.33
N PRO A 33 -25.67 -7.72 5.60
CA PRO A 33 -26.35 -6.42 5.68
C PRO A 33 -27.84 -6.64 5.46
N GLU A 34 -28.66 -6.18 6.40
CA GLU A 34 -30.13 -6.35 6.34
C GLU A 34 -30.75 -5.65 5.11
N THR A 35 -29.98 -4.83 4.41
CA THR A 35 -30.42 -4.08 3.21
C THR A 35 -29.36 -4.12 2.12
N HIS A 36 -29.73 -4.60 0.95
CA HIS A 36 -28.94 -4.54 -0.26
C HIS A 36 -29.10 -3.16 -0.91
N GLY A 37 -28.03 -2.36 -0.99
CA GLY A 37 -28.05 -1.04 -1.60
C GLY A 37 -27.67 0.09 -0.64
N ILE A 38 -28.28 1.28 -0.85
CA ILE A 38 -27.95 2.49 -0.06
C ILE A 38 -28.32 2.30 1.41
N VAL A 39 -27.36 2.55 2.31
CA VAL A 39 -27.55 2.47 3.76
C VAL A 39 -28.17 3.80 4.25
N ILE A 40 -29.51 3.86 4.26
CA ILE A 40 -30.28 5.07 4.61
C ILE A 40 -29.94 5.56 6.04
N ALA A 41 -29.65 4.64 6.96
CA ALA A 41 -29.30 4.98 8.35
C ALA A 41 -27.98 5.76 8.48
N ASN A 42 -27.12 5.73 7.46
CA ASN A 42 -25.85 6.47 7.43
C ASN A 42 -26.07 7.95 7.05
N MET A 43 -27.16 8.25 6.33
CA MET A 43 -27.41 9.57 5.77
C MET A 43 -27.84 10.58 6.83
N ASP A 44 -27.33 11.80 6.73
CA ASP A 44 -27.83 12.98 7.48
C ASP A 44 -28.68 13.85 6.54
N ARG A 45 -29.98 13.63 6.56
CA ARG A 45 -30.93 14.38 5.74
C ARG A 45 -31.20 15.82 6.22
N SER A 46 -30.61 16.25 7.33
CA SER A 46 -30.65 17.65 7.78
C SER A 46 -29.67 18.53 7.01
N VAL A 47 -28.65 17.92 6.40
CA VAL A 47 -27.66 18.57 5.52
C VAL A 47 -28.20 18.59 4.09
N LYS A 48 -28.02 19.70 3.37
CA LYS A 48 -28.36 19.75 1.95
C LYS A 48 -27.25 19.05 1.11
N PRO A 49 -27.63 18.20 0.14
CA PRO A 49 -26.65 17.56 -0.72
C PRO A 49 -25.76 18.54 -1.49
N GLY A 50 -26.28 19.72 -1.86
CA GLY A 50 -25.56 20.79 -2.52
C GLY A 50 -24.64 21.61 -1.61
N ASP A 51 -24.75 21.47 -0.28
CA ASP A 51 -23.86 22.15 0.68
C ASP A 51 -22.71 21.26 1.14
N ASP A 52 -22.98 19.98 1.41
CA ASP A 52 -22.00 18.97 1.83
C ASP A 52 -22.50 17.56 1.46
N PHE A 53 -22.09 17.06 0.32
CA PHE A 53 -22.57 15.79 -0.19
C PHE A 53 -22.04 14.60 0.61
N TYR A 54 -20.82 14.70 1.14
CA TYR A 54 -20.24 13.68 1.98
C TYR A 54 -21.03 13.51 3.30
N ARG A 55 -21.31 14.61 3.99
CA ARG A 55 -22.13 14.56 5.22
C ARG A 55 -23.56 14.19 4.95
N TYR A 56 -24.15 14.64 3.85
CA TYR A 56 -25.49 14.19 3.45
C TYR A 56 -25.56 12.67 3.34
N ALA A 57 -24.57 12.04 2.73
CA ALA A 57 -24.52 10.59 2.52
C ALA A 57 -24.12 9.79 3.78
N ASN A 58 -23.25 10.35 4.67
CA ASN A 58 -22.56 9.62 5.72
C ASN A 58 -22.66 10.23 7.12
N GLY A 59 -23.29 11.40 7.29
CA GLY A 59 -23.23 12.19 8.52
C GLY A 59 -23.64 11.45 9.77
N ASN A 60 -24.73 10.67 9.75
CA ASN A 60 -25.18 9.90 10.89
C ASN A 60 -24.21 8.75 11.24
N TRP A 61 -23.56 8.16 10.23
CA TRP A 61 -22.52 7.15 10.49
C TRP A 61 -21.30 7.80 11.18
N ILE A 62 -20.85 8.94 10.66
CA ILE A 62 -19.70 9.68 11.21
C ILE A 62 -19.94 10.06 12.68
N GLU A 63 -21.15 10.51 13.02
CA GLU A 63 -21.46 10.93 14.39
C GLU A 63 -21.49 9.78 15.39
N ARG A 64 -22.07 8.63 15.00
CA ARG A 64 -22.15 7.47 15.90
C ARG A 64 -20.87 6.63 15.96
N THR A 65 -19.92 6.82 15.01
CA THR A 65 -18.71 6.02 14.92
C THR A 65 -17.57 6.66 15.71
N LYS A 66 -16.77 5.83 16.40
CA LYS A 66 -15.53 6.22 17.04
C LYS A 66 -14.40 5.42 16.41
N VAL A 67 -13.27 6.09 16.17
CA VAL A 67 -12.05 5.39 15.76
C VAL A 67 -11.60 4.53 16.95
N PRO A 68 -11.39 3.21 16.76
CA PRO A 68 -10.91 2.34 17.81
C PRO A 68 -9.49 2.73 18.31
N PRO A 69 -9.14 2.43 19.57
CA PRO A 69 -7.85 2.85 20.14
C PRO A 69 -6.63 2.17 19.50
N ASP A 70 -6.83 1.04 18.83
CA ASP A 70 -5.82 0.28 18.08
C ASP A 70 -5.72 0.69 16.61
N ARG A 71 -6.48 1.71 16.19
CA ARG A 71 -6.51 2.21 14.80
C ARG A 71 -6.38 3.72 14.76
N ARG A 72 -6.02 4.24 13.61
CA ARG A 72 -5.98 5.68 13.32
C ARG A 72 -7.00 6.10 12.27
N TYR A 73 -7.61 5.13 11.60
CA TYR A 73 -8.61 5.25 10.53
C TYR A 73 -9.62 4.10 10.63
N ILE A 74 -10.84 4.32 10.19
CA ILE A 74 -11.87 3.29 10.04
C ILE A 74 -12.91 3.71 9.00
N ASP A 75 -13.31 2.75 8.16
CA ASP A 75 -14.51 2.83 7.31
C ASP A 75 -15.68 2.01 7.92
N PRO A 76 -16.88 1.98 7.31
CA PRO A 76 -18.00 1.19 7.79
C PRO A 76 -17.75 -0.34 7.87
N ASN A 77 -16.72 -0.86 7.21
CA ASN A 77 -16.38 -2.28 7.17
C ASN A 77 -15.15 -2.62 8.01
N GLY A 78 -14.59 -1.62 8.70
CA GLY A 78 -13.37 -1.78 9.45
C GLY A 78 -12.14 -1.93 8.54
N LEU A 79 -12.14 -1.32 7.35
CA LEU A 79 -10.94 -1.18 6.53
C LEU A 79 -9.88 -0.45 7.33
N ASP A 80 -8.66 -0.85 7.16
CA ASP A 80 -7.48 -0.26 7.75
C ASP A 80 -6.37 -0.23 6.70
N PHE A 81 -5.27 0.44 7.01
CA PHE A 81 -4.15 0.70 6.12
C PHE A 81 -3.39 -0.54 5.63
N ASP A 82 -3.66 -1.71 6.20
CA ASP A 82 -3.07 -2.99 5.76
C ASP A 82 -3.82 -3.66 4.59
N ASP A 83 -4.58 -2.89 3.79
CA ASP A 83 -5.43 -3.34 2.69
C ASP A 83 -6.40 -4.46 3.08
N SER A 84 -6.79 -4.52 4.35
CA SER A 84 -7.75 -5.51 4.82
C SER A 84 -8.81 -4.90 5.72
N ASN A 85 -10.05 -5.34 5.56
CA ASN A 85 -11.13 -5.00 6.47
C ASN A 85 -11.37 -6.11 7.49
N ASP A 86 -12.20 -5.84 8.50
CA ASP A 86 -12.50 -6.79 9.57
C ASP A 86 -13.05 -8.12 9.06
N LEU A 87 -13.83 -8.11 7.98
CA LEU A 87 -14.35 -9.33 7.36
C LEU A 87 -13.23 -10.15 6.72
N THR A 88 -12.37 -9.50 5.95
CA THR A 88 -11.25 -10.15 5.28
C THR A 88 -10.25 -10.72 6.29
N ARG A 89 -9.90 -9.95 7.34
CA ARG A 89 -9.05 -10.47 8.44
C ARG A 89 -9.61 -11.72 9.10
N LYS A 90 -10.93 -11.74 9.42
CA LYS A 90 -11.60 -12.91 9.99
C LYS A 90 -11.61 -14.11 9.04
N ARG A 91 -11.84 -13.87 7.74
CA ARG A 91 -11.78 -14.92 6.72
C ARG A 91 -10.38 -15.54 6.61
N ILE A 92 -9.34 -14.70 6.56
CA ILE A 92 -7.94 -15.14 6.52
C ILE A 92 -7.58 -15.92 7.79
N ALA A 93 -7.97 -15.41 8.98
CA ALA A 93 -7.76 -16.13 10.24
C ALA A 93 -8.41 -17.53 10.22
N GLY A 94 -9.62 -17.64 9.67
CA GLY A 94 -10.30 -18.93 9.50
C GLY A 94 -9.57 -19.87 8.54
N LEU A 95 -9.00 -19.35 7.45
CA LEU A 95 -8.19 -20.15 6.53
C LEU A 95 -6.87 -20.61 7.16
N ILE A 96 -6.22 -19.77 7.96
CA ILE A 96 -5.01 -20.13 8.72
C ILE A 96 -5.34 -21.21 9.76
N GLU A 97 -6.46 -21.07 10.48
CA GLU A 97 -6.92 -22.08 11.43
C GLU A 97 -7.20 -23.43 10.76
N GLU A 98 -7.82 -23.42 9.58
CA GLU A 98 -8.05 -24.63 8.79
C GLU A 98 -6.73 -25.27 8.34
N ALA A 99 -5.77 -24.46 7.84
CA ALA A 99 -4.45 -24.94 7.48
C ALA A 99 -3.71 -25.58 8.67
N THR A 100 -3.86 -25.01 9.86
CA THR A 100 -3.31 -25.55 11.11
C THR A 100 -3.95 -26.89 11.50
N LYS A 101 -5.28 -26.98 11.41
CA LYS A 101 -6.03 -28.21 11.77
C LYS A 101 -5.79 -29.37 10.80
N THR A 102 -5.67 -29.06 9.52
CA THR A 102 -5.44 -30.10 8.49
C THR A 102 -4.05 -30.68 8.54
N ASN A 103 -3.11 -30.01 9.21
CA ASN A 103 -1.71 -30.41 9.37
C ASN A 103 -1.11 -30.91 8.04
N GLY A 104 -1.21 -30.05 7.00
CA GLY A 104 -0.86 -30.38 5.61
C GLY A 104 0.48 -31.11 5.47
N THR A 105 0.66 -31.81 4.37
CA THR A 105 1.93 -32.52 4.07
C THR A 105 3.12 -31.59 4.18
N ALA A 106 4.25 -32.12 4.66
CA ALA A 106 5.49 -31.34 4.78
C ALA A 106 5.81 -30.64 3.46
N GLY A 107 6.11 -29.33 3.51
CA GLY A 107 6.42 -28.52 2.35
C GLY A 107 5.21 -27.96 1.56
N SER A 108 3.97 -28.40 1.86
CA SER A 108 2.78 -27.80 1.23
C SER A 108 2.55 -26.35 1.68
N ASN A 109 1.88 -25.54 0.85
CA ASN A 109 1.55 -24.17 1.19
C ASN A 109 0.73 -24.07 2.48
N ALA A 110 -0.25 -24.97 2.69
CA ALA A 110 -1.03 -25.02 3.93
C ALA A 110 -0.13 -25.25 5.16
N ARG A 111 0.85 -26.16 5.05
CA ARG A 111 1.81 -26.39 6.14
C ARG A 111 2.70 -25.17 6.39
N LYS A 112 3.21 -24.52 5.35
CA LYS A 112 4.03 -23.31 5.48
C LYS A 112 3.25 -22.16 6.14
N ILE A 113 1.98 -21.95 5.76
CA ILE A 113 1.10 -20.95 6.38
C ILE A 113 0.91 -21.24 7.88
N ALA A 114 0.61 -22.49 8.23
CA ALA A 114 0.41 -22.91 9.62
C ALA A 114 1.69 -22.73 10.46
N ASP A 115 2.84 -23.18 9.96
CA ASP A 115 4.13 -23.10 10.66
C ASP A 115 4.59 -21.65 10.81
N PHE A 116 4.39 -20.81 9.78
CA PHE A 116 4.75 -19.39 9.83
C PHE A 116 3.90 -18.66 10.88
N TYR A 117 2.57 -18.82 10.85
CA TYR A 117 1.67 -18.24 11.82
C TYR A 117 1.99 -18.71 13.25
N HIS A 118 2.20 -20.04 13.44
CA HIS A 118 2.57 -20.59 14.73
C HIS A 118 3.85 -19.97 15.28
N SER A 119 4.89 -19.84 14.44
CA SER A 119 6.17 -19.26 14.87
C SER A 119 6.04 -17.80 15.32
N TYR A 120 5.10 -17.02 14.75
CA TYR A 120 4.79 -15.66 15.22
C TYR A 120 3.99 -15.67 16.53
N MET A 121 3.05 -16.59 16.69
CA MET A 121 2.20 -16.65 17.87
C MET A 121 2.89 -17.23 19.11
N ASP A 122 4.02 -17.92 18.96
CA ASP A 122 4.77 -18.52 20.06
C ASP A 122 5.68 -17.48 20.76
N GLU A 123 5.05 -16.57 21.54
CA GLU A 123 5.76 -15.55 22.30
C GLU A 123 6.76 -16.16 23.29
N ALA A 124 6.45 -17.32 23.88
CA ALA A 124 7.33 -17.98 24.82
C ALA A 124 8.65 -18.42 24.18
N SER A 125 8.61 -18.94 22.95
CA SER A 125 9.80 -19.28 22.17
C SER A 125 10.58 -18.04 21.77
N ILE A 126 9.90 -16.96 21.36
CA ILE A 126 10.54 -15.67 21.02
C ILE A 126 11.29 -15.12 22.23
N GLU A 127 10.65 -15.03 23.41
CA GLU A 127 11.29 -14.58 24.63
C GLU A 127 12.48 -15.46 25.04
N ALA A 128 12.32 -16.79 24.95
CA ALA A 128 13.38 -17.74 25.32
C ALA A 128 14.63 -17.62 24.43
N LYS A 129 14.45 -17.31 23.15
CA LYS A 129 15.54 -17.11 22.20
C LYS A 129 16.24 -15.77 22.36
N GLY A 130 15.54 -14.76 22.90
CA GLY A 130 16.10 -13.42 23.09
C GLY A 130 16.64 -12.87 21.76
N LEU A 131 17.85 -12.31 21.81
CA LEU A 131 18.56 -11.76 20.63
C LEU A 131 19.43 -12.81 19.89
N ALA A 132 19.40 -14.08 20.30
CA ALA A 132 20.23 -15.11 19.66
C ALA A 132 20.03 -15.21 18.14
N PRO A 133 18.82 -15.08 17.57
CA PRO A 133 18.63 -15.10 16.11
C PRO A 133 19.31 -13.94 15.37
N LEU A 134 19.38 -12.76 15.99
CA LEU A 134 20.06 -11.59 15.41
C LEU A 134 21.58 -11.62 15.55
N ARG A 135 22.11 -12.34 16.54
CA ARG A 135 23.54 -12.28 16.91
C ARG A 135 24.48 -12.51 15.74
N PRO A 136 24.27 -13.51 14.84
CA PRO A 136 25.18 -13.72 13.69
C PRO A 136 25.26 -12.50 12.76
N HIS A 137 24.15 -11.77 12.59
CA HIS A 137 24.07 -10.61 11.72
C HIS A 137 24.72 -9.39 12.38
N LEU A 138 24.49 -9.18 13.68
CA LEU A 138 25.15 -8.12 14.47
C LEU A 138 26.67 -8.35 14.53
N ASP A 139 27.12 -9.60 14.69
CA ASP A 139 28.54 -9.95 14.71
C ASP A 139 29.17 -9.70 13.33
N ALA A 140 28.46 -9.97 12.22
CA ALA A 140 28.92 -9.63 10.88
C ALA A 140 29.05 -8.11 10.67
N ILE A 141 28.11 -7.31 11.15
CA ILE A 141 28.21 -5.84 11.14
C ILE A 141 29.41 -5.37 11.99
N ALA A 142 29.57 -5.93 13.18
CA ALA A 142 30.69 -5.59 14.05
C ALA A 142 32.06 -5.90 13.41
N ALA A 143 32.14 -6.92 12.58
CA ALA A 143 33.34 -7.34 11.85
C ALA A 143 33.68 -6.47 10.63
N ILE A 144 32.91 -5.45 10.28
CA ILE A 144 33.24 -4.50 9.21
C ILE A 144 34.49 -3.70 9.63
N HIS A 145 35.56 -3.75 8.83
CA HIS A 145 36.82 -3.10 9.15
C HIS A 145 37.16 -1.90 8.27
N ASP A 146 36.58 -1.81 7.08
CA ASP A 146 36.85 -0.74 6.13
C ASP A 146 35.62 -0.44 5.24
N LYS A 147 35.77 0.50 4.30
CA LYS A 147 34.69 0.90 3.39
C LYS A 147 34.35 -0.14 2.32
N HIS A 148 35.28 -1.05 2.02
CA HIS A 148 35.01 -2.18 1.15
C HIS A 148 34.09 -3.21 1.83
N ASP A 149 34.38 -3.55 3.09
CA ASP A 149 33.47 -4.39 3.90
C ASP A 149 32.12 -3.73 4.11
N LEU A 150 32.09 -2.40 4.29
CA LEU A 150 30.82 -1.64 4.37
C LEU A 150 30.02 -1.74 3.06
N ALA A 151 30.68 -1.59 1.91
CA ALA A 151 30.01 -1.75 0.61
C ALA A 151 29.42 -3.17 0.43
N ARG A 152 30.13 -4.18 0.94
CA ARG A 152 29.61 -5.56 0.99
C ARG A 152 28.35 -5.64 1.85
N ALA A 153 28.37 -5.14 3.07
CA ALA A 153 27.23 -5.19 3.98
C ALA A 153 26.01 -4.46 3.42
N LEU A 154 26.21 -3.27 2.82
CA LEU A 154 25.16 -2.51 2.14
C LEU A 154 24.58 -3.23 0.92
N GLY A 155 25.42 -3.94 0.15
CA GLY A 155 24.94 -4.74 -0.98
C GLY A 155 24.20 -6.02 -0.55
N GLU A 156 24.61 -6.65 0.54
CA GLU A 156 23.92 -7.79 1.15
C GLU A 156 22.58 -7.44 1.78
N SER A 157 22.39 -6.18 2.22
CA SER A 157 21.13 -5.69 2.76
C SER A 157 20.11 -5.32 1.68
N LEU A 158 20.53 -5.10 0.41
CA LEU A 158 19.63 -4.72 -0.68
C LEU A 158 18.44 -5.70 -0.80
N ARG A 159 17.25 -5.16 -0.92
CA ARG A 159 16.01 -5.91 -1.15
C ARG A 159 15.25 -5.34 -2.34
N ALA A 160 14.37 -6.16 -2.92
CA ALA A 160 13.42 -5.72 -3.95
C ALA A 160 12.12 -5.31 -3.24
N ASP A 161 12.18 -4.20 -2.55
CA ASP A 161 11.23 -3.74 -1.54
C ASP A 161 10.60 -2.37 -1.84
N VAL A 162 10.83 -1.82 -3.03
CA VAL A 162 10.24 -0.55 -3.47
C VAL A 162 9.50 -0.71 -4.79
N ASP A 163 8.55 0.20 -5.07
CA ASP A 163 7.80 0.30 -6.33
C ASP A 163 7.51 1.77 -6.64
N GLY A 164 8.26 2.36 -7.54
CA GLY A 164 8.19 3.78 -7.88
C GLY A 164 6.92 4.22 -8.62
N LEU A 165 6.05 3.30 -9.05
CA LEU A 165 4.79 3.64 -9.72
C LEU A 165 3.55 3.39 -8.85
N ASN A 166 3.67 2.59 -7.78
CA ASN A 166 2.61 2.36 -6.79
C ASN A 166 2.88 3.11 -5.47
N ASP A 167 3.61 4.24 -5.53
CA ASP A 167 3.88 5.13 -4.40
C ASP A 167 4.64 4.49 -3.23
N ASP A 168 5.33 3.38 -3.49
CA ASP A 168 6.14 2.66 -2.50
C ASP A 168 7.62 2.99 -2.69
N PHE A 169 8.00 4.20 -2.27
CA PHE A 169 9.38 4.70 -2.38
C PHE A 169 10.24 4.41 -1.15
N HIS A 170 9.62 4.02 -0.04
CA HIS A 170 10.31 3.90 1.24
C HIS A 170 11.05 2.59 1.39
N THR A 171 12.32 2.66 1.75
CA THR A 171 13.12 1.53 2.24
C THR A 171 14.09 1.98 3.32
N ALA A 172 14.26 1.17 4.37
CA ALA A 172 15.27 1.37 5.39
C ALA A 172 16.69 1.02 4.90
N ASN A 173 16.83 0.26 3.81
CA ASN A 173 18.11 0.03 3.14
C ASN A 173 18.61 1.32 2.47
N LEU A 174 19.94 1.53 2.40
CA LEU A 174 20.50 2.75 1.80
C LEU A 174 20.00 2.99 0.38
N PHE A 175 19.75 1.93 -0.39
CA PHE A 175 19.10 1.96 -1.70
C PHE A 175 18.06 0.86 -1.78
N GLY A 176 16.95 1.14 -2.51
CA GLY A 176 15.94 0.15 -2.88
C GLY A 176 16.15 -0.40 -4.27
N LEU A 177 15.78 -1.64 -4.51
CA LEU A 177 15.71 -2.26 -5.84
C LEU A 177 14.25 -2.47 -6.23
N TRP A 178 13.90 -2.06 -7.44
CA TRP A 178 12.66 -2.42 -8.10
C TRP A 178 12.96 -3.16 -9.40
N VAL A 179 12.26 -4.25 -9.66
CA VAL A 179 12.40 -5.02 -10.89
C VAL A 179 11.07 -4.99 -11.63
N ALA A 180 11.02 -4.20 -12.69
CA ALA A 180 9.81 -3.91 -13.46
C ALA A 180 10.13 -3.84 -14.95
N PRO A 181 9.13 -3.77 -15.86
CA PRO A 181 9.36 -3.51 -17.27
C PRO A 181 10.16 -2.22 -17.48
N GLY A 182 11.11 -2.24 -18.44
CA GLY A 182 11.99 -1.08 -18.67
C GLY A 182 11.23 0.08 -19.32
N PHE A 183 11.46 1.33 -18.87
CA PHE A 183 10.84 2.54 -19.44
C PHE A 183 11.03 2.66 -20.96
N ASN A 184 12.19 2.25 -21.45
CA ASN A 184 12.55 2.34 -22.87
C ASN A 184 12.47 0.99 -23.60
N ASP A 185 12.34 -0.12 -22.85
CA ASP A 185 12.15 -1.48 -23.35
C ASP A 185 11.16 -2.23 -22.45
N PRO A 186 9.85 -1.99 -22.63
CA PRO A 186 8.82 -2.60 -21.79
C PRO A 186 8.59 -4.10 -22.05
N GLU A 187 9.33 -4.70 -22.99
CA GLU A 187 9.27 -6.13 -23.26
C GLU A 187 10.18 -6.94 -22.33
N HIS A 188 11.15 -6.29 -21.67
CA HIS A 188 12.07 -6.94 -20.75
C HIS A 188 12.08 -6.26 -19.38
N TYR A 189 12.29 -7.09 -18.33
CA TYR A 189 12.48 -6.57 -16.97
C TYR A 189 13.82 -5.87 -16.83
N ALA A 190 13.79 -4.67 -16.25
CA ALA A 190 14.94 -3.85 -15.93
C ALA A 190 15.10 -3.70 -14.41
N ALA A 191 16.32 -3.38 -13.98
CA ALA A 191 16.63 -3.02 -12.61
C ALA A 191 16.52 -1.51 -12.41
N TYR A 192 15.66 -1.09 -11.49
CA TYR A 192 15.54 0.29 -11.02
C TYR A 192 16.19 0.40 -9.65
N LEU A 193 16.90 1.48 -9.42
CA LEU A 193 17.48 1.79 -8.12
C LEU A 193 16.87 3.09 -7.60
N LEU A 194 16.39 3.06 -6.35
CA LEU A 194 15.72 4.15 -5.67
C LEU A 194 16.50 4.56 -4.42
N GLN A 195 16.37 5.84 -4.03
CA GLN A 195 16.91 6.37 -2.77
C GLN A 195 16.29 5.66 -1.56
N GLY A 196 17.00 5.59 -0.44
CA GLY A 196 16.53 4.95 0.78
C GLY A 196 17.36 5.35 2.01
N GLY A 197 17.35 4.53 3.05
CA GLY A 197 18.19 4.73 4.23
C GLY A 197 17.58 5.60 5.32
N LEU A 198 16.28 5.84 5.28
CA LEU A 198 15.52 6.53 6.32
C LEU A 198 14.59 5.55 7.02
N GLU A 199 14.45 5.66 8.33
CA GLU A 199 13.51 4.86 9.10
C GLU A 199 12.13 5.55 9.24
N MET A 200 12.11 6.88 9.45
CA MET A 200 10.85 7.64 9.43
C MET A 200 10.33 7.79 7.99
N PRO A 201 9.01 7.93 7.77
CA PRO A 201 8.35 7.73 6.47
C PRO A 201 8.83 8.59 5.31
N ASP A 202 9.34 9.80 5.57
CA ASP A 202 9.76 10.73 4.53
C ASP A 202 10.87 11.67 5.04
N ARG A 203 11.64 12.25 4.11
CA ARG A 203 12.70 13.24 4.39
C ARG A 203 12.22 14.42 5.25
N GLU A 204 10.97 14.85 5.08
CA GLU A 204 10.42 16.00 5.81
C GLU A 204 10.31 15.76 7.31
N TYR A 205 10.23 14.50 7.76
CA TYR A 205 10.30 14.15 9.17
C TYR A 205 11.64 14.48 9.82
N TYR A 206 12.71 14.55 9.04
CA TYR A 206 14.07 14.90 9.48
C TYR A 206 14.41 16.38 9.30
N LEU A 207 13.81 17.03 8.29
CA LEU A 207 14.22 18.37 7.83
C LEU A 207 13.30 19.50 8.31
N SER A 208 12.04 19.20 8.65
CA SER A 208 11.08 20.21 9.08
C SER A 208 11.42 20.78 10.46
N ASP A 209 11.44 22.11 10.54
CA ASP A 209 11.68 22.86 11.80
C ASP A 209 10.39 23.24 12.54
N SER A 210 9.24 22.65 12.18
CA SER A 210 8.00 22.87 12.92
C SER A 210 8.12 22.34 14.36
N ALA A 211 7.39 22.94 15.31
CA ALA A 211 7.49 22.52 16.72
C ALA A 211 7.09 21.06 16.93
N SER A 212 6.06 20.57 16.18
CA SER A 212 5.61 19.18 16.25
C SER A 212 6.66 18.21 15.69
N MET A 213 7.33 18.58 14.58
CA MET A 213 8.38 17.73 14.00
C MET A 213 9.62 17.68 14.87
N ARG A 214 10.04 18.80 15.47
CA ARG A 214 11.15 18.78 16.44
C ARG A 214 10.86 17.90 17.66
N ASP A 215 9.63 17.92 18.17
CA ASP A 215 9.23 17.01 19.27
C ASP A 215 9.30 15.55 18.82
N LEU A 216 8.82 15.24 17.61
CA LEU A 216 8.88 13.89 17.03
C LEU A 216 10.33 13.44 16.80
N GLN A 217 11.19 14.29 16.26
CA GLN A 217 12.63 14.01 16.07
C GLN A 217 13.32 13.69 17.40
N THR A 218 12.97 14.42 18.47
CA THR A 218 13.49 14.16 19.83
C THR A 218 13.03 12.80 20.35
N LYS A 219 11.75 12.45 20.13
CA LYS A 219 11.20 11.14 20.50
C LYS A 219 11.85 10.01 19.69
N TYR A 220 12.10 10.25 18.39
CA TYR A 220 12.78 9.30 17.53
C TYR A 220 14.22 9.01 18.04
N GLN A 221 15.01 10.03 18.35
CA GLN A 221 16.34 9.83 18.92
C GLN A 221 16.30 9.06 20.26
N THR A 222 15.27 9.32 21.09
CA THR A 222 15.07 8.59 22.35
C THR A 222 14.75 7.12 22.08
N HIS A 223 13.91 6.84 21.08
CA HIS A 223 13.57 5.49 20.63
C HIS A 223 14.80 4.73 20.13
N VAL A 224 15.61 5.33 19.24
CA VAL A 224 16.85 4.73 18.75
C VAL A 224 17.77 4.35 19.92
N SER A 225 17.95 5.26 20.89
CA SER A 225 18.75 5.00 22.09
C SER A 225 18.17 3.83 22.91
N ALA A 226 16.84 3.80 23.11
CA ALA A 226 16.18 2.76 23.88
C ALA A 226 16.35 1.37 23.25
N LEU A 227 16.17 1.25 21.93
CA LEU A 227 16.37 -0.01 21.21
C LEU A 227 17.82 -0.50 21.30
N LEU A 228 18.79 0.39 21.07
CA LEU A 228 20.20 0.04 21.19
C LEU A 228 20.56 -0.42 22.62
N LYS A 229 20.00 0.24 23.64
CA LYS A 229 20.16 -0.16 25.04
C LYS A 229 19.56 -1.53 25.32
N LEU A 230 18.35 -1.80 24.84
CA LEU A 230 17.69 -3.10 24.98
C LEU A 230 18.47 -4.21 24.26
N ALA A 231 19.14 -3.89 23.15
CA ALA A 231 20.01 -4.80 22.45
C ALA A 231 21.40 -4.99 23.08
N GLY A 232 21.72 -4.22 24.15
CA GLY A 232 22.95 -4.35 24.94
C GLY A 232 24.11 -3.55 24.38
N PHE A 233 23.89 -2.52 23.57
CA PHE A 233 24.97 -1.61 23.13
C PHE A 233 25.39 -0.67 24.24
N THR A 234 26.71 -0.40 24.29
CA THR A 234 27.29 0.64 25.15
C THR A 234 27.09 2.01 24.55
N ASP A 235 26.99 3.04 25.41
CA ASP A 235 26.83 4.45 25.00
C ASP A 235 25.67 4.69 24.01
N PRO A 236 24.46 4.14 24.28
CA PRO A 236 23.36 4.15 23.31
C PRO A 236 22.90 5.55 22.91
N ASP A 237 22.98 6.55 23.82
CA ASP A 237 22.59 7.93 23.53
C ASP A 237 23.52 8.59 22.51
N VAL A 238 24.84 8.34 22.60
CA VAL A 238 25.83 8.88 21.64
C VAL A 238 25.65 8.22 20.28
N ARG A 239 25.44 6.90 20.26
CA ARG A 239 25.18 6.16 19.03
C ARG A 239 23.89 6.62 18.36
N ALA A 240 22.81 6.79 19.13
CA ALA A 240 21.54 7.30 18.62
C ALA A 240 21.68 8.69 17.99
N GLN A 241 22.46 9.58 18.63
CA GLN A 241 22.75 10.89 18.06
C GLN A 241 23.43 10.76 16.68
N HIS A 242 24.48 9.94 16.59
CA HIS A 242 25.22 9.74 15.33
C HIS A 242 24.32 9.12 14.23
N ILE A 243 23.43 8.19 14.58
CA ILE A 243 22.48 7.57 13.63
C ILE A 243 21.52 8.64 13.11
N VAL A 244 20.86 9.40 13.98
CA VAL A 244 19.90 10.43 13.58
C VAL A 244 20.56 11.54 12.77
N GLU A 245 21.79 11.93 13.12
CA GLU A 245 22.59 12.88 12.32
C GLU A 245 22.90 12.32 10.92
N LEU A 246 23.22 11.03 10.80
CA LEU A 246 23.46 10.38 9.51
C LEU A 246 22.15 10.32 8.67
N GLU A 247 21.03 9.89 9.25
CA GLU A 247 19.75 9.86 8.55
C GLU A 247 19.29 11.25 8.13
N ARG A 248 19.51 12.28 8.96
CA ARG A 248 19.27 13.66 8.56
C ARG A 248 20.15 14.05 7.34
N ALA A 249 21.44 13.67 7.34
CA ALA A 249 22.33 13.92 6.23
C ALA A 249 21.90 13.16 4.96
N ILE A 250 21.35 11.95 5.08
CA ILE A 250 20.73 11.17 3.99
C ILE A 250 19.48 11.91 3.50
N ALA A 251 18.57 12.32 4.39
CA ALA A 251 17.36 13.07 4.07
C ALA A 251 17.64 14.35 3.28
N GLU A 252 18.75 15.03 3.57
CA GLU A 252 19.20 16.20 2.80
C GLU A 252 19.59 15.87 1.34
N LYS A 253 19.92 14.61 1.04
CA LYS A 253 20.26 14.15 -0.32
C LYS A 253 19.05 13.69 -1.09
N HIS A 254 17.99 13.26 -0.41
CA HIS A 254 16.74 12.81 -1.01
C HIS A 254 16.08 13.96 -1.80
N ILE A 255 15.47 13.63 -2.92
CA ILE A 255 14.56 14.54 -3.62
C ILE A 255 13.19 14.53 -2.94
N SER A 256 12.34 15.51 -3.23
CA SER A 256 10.99 15.61 -2.68
C SER A 256 10.04 14.61 -3.31
N LEU A 257 9.00 14.18 -2.59
CA LEU A 257 7.94 13.31 -3.10
C LEU A 257 7.33 13.83 -4.43
N ALA A 258 7.16 15.14 -4.56
CA ALA A 258 6.64 15.75 -5.79
C ALA A 258 7.59 15.59 -6.99
N ASP A 259 8.91 15.54 -6.75
CA ASP A 259 9.90 15.30 -7.79
C ASP A 259 10.06 13.80 -8.10
N GLU A 260 9.83 12.92 -7.14
CA GLU A 260 9.88 11.46 -7.33
C GLU A 260 8.85 10.96 -8.34
N LYS A 261 7.69 11.61 -8.41
CA LYS A 261 6.60 11.27 -9.34
C LYS A 261 6.80 11.74 -10.78
N ASP A 262 7.85 12.49 -11.06
CA ASP A 262 8.18 12.92 -12.42
C ASP A 262 8.94 11.83 -13.17
N ILE A 263 8.21 11.03 -13.96
CA ILE A 263 8.77 9.91 -14.73
C ILE A 263 9.88 10.34 -15.69
N HIS A 264 9.81 11.57 -16.23
CA HIS A 264 10.89 12.08 -17.09
C HIS A 264 12.17 12.34 -16.31
N LYS A 265 12.07 12.76 -15.04
CA LYS A 265 13.22 12.89 -14.13
C LYS A 265 13.75 11.53 -13.66
N ALA A 266 12.88 10.55 -13.53
CA ALA A 266 13.20 9.20 -13.07
C ALA A 266 13.89 8.32 -14.14
N ASN A 267 13.73 8.64 -15.43
CA ASN A 267 14.26 7.82 -16.53
C ASN A 267 15.75 8.08 -16.82
N ASN A 268 16.62 7.78 -15.85
CA ASN A 268 18.06 7.97 -15.97
C ASN A 268 18.76 6.60 -16.08
N THR A 269 19.18 6.23 -17.27
CA THR A 269 19.94 4.97 -17.46
C THR A 269 21.42 5.18 -17.19
N TRP A 270 21.96 4.53 -16.17
CA TRP A 270 23.37 4.46 -15.87
C TRP A 270 23.95 3.09 -16.24
N LYS A 271 25.08 3.06 -16.95
CA LYS A 271 25.81 1.80 -17.11
C LYS A 271 26.46 1.43 -15.78
N GLN A 272 26.53 0.16 -15.47
CA GLN A 272 27.19 -0.32 -14.25
C GLN A 272 28.61 0.23 -14.10
N ALA A 273 29.39 0.29 -15.19
CA ALA A 273 30.74 0.80 -15.17
C ALA A 273 30.86 2.30 -14.85
N ASP A 274 29.79 3.08 -15.01
CA ASP A 274 29.79 4.52 -14.85
C ASP A 274 29.43 4.94 -13.40
N PHE A 275 28.97 4.03 -12.56
CA PHE A 275 28.54 4.34 -11.17
C PHE A 275 29.64 4.98 -10.34
N ALA A 276 30.89 4.48 -10.43
CA ALA A 276 32.01 5.05 -9.70
C ALA A 276 32.33 6.51 -10.11
N ALA A 277 31.97 6.89 -11.33
CA ALA A 277 32.16 8.28 -11.81
C ALA A 277 30.94 9.17 -11.46
N HIS A 278 29.71 8.65 -11.52
CA HIS A 278 28.49 9.39 -11.23
C HIS A 278 28.23 9.54 -9.73
N ALA A 279 28.54 8.52 -8.95
CA ALA A 279 28.33 8.47 -7.52
C ALA A 279 29.59 7.96 -6.81
N PRO A 280 30.67 8.77 -6.75
CA PRO A 280 31.91 8.36 -6.10
C PRO A 280 31.74 8.30 -4.58
N GLY A 281 32.40 7.29 -3.96
CA GLY A 281 32.42 7.13 -2.51
C GLY A 281 31.99 5.75 -2.00
N LEU A 282 31.22 4.99 -2.78
CA LEU A 282 30.86 3.62 -2.52
C LEU A 282 31.65 2.69 -3.47
N ASP A 283 32.14 1.54 -2.99
CA ASP A 283 32.68 0.49 -3.85
C ASP A 283 31.51 -0.23 -4.57
N TRP A 284 31.07 0.35 -5.68
CA TRP A 284 29.96 -0.16 -6.47
C TRP A 284 30.21 -1.54 -7.05
N ALA A 285 31.47 -1.88 -7.31
CA ALA A 285 31.83 -3.21 -7.85
C ALA A 285 31.53 -4.30 -6.80
N GLU A 286 31.96 -4.09 -5.56
CA GLU A 286 31.69 -5.02 -4.46
C GLU A 286 30.18 -5.02 -4.11
N TYR A 287 29.53 -3.84 -4.05
CA TYR A 287 28.10 -3.71 -3.80
C TYR A 287 27.26 -4.56 -4.78
N PHE A 288 27.44 -4.37 -6.10
CA PHE A 288 26.72 -5.16 -7.10
C PHE A 288 27.10 -6.63 -7.12
N ARG A 289 28.35 -6.96 -6.77
CA ARG A 289 28.81 -8.34 -6.71
C ARG A 289 28.04 -9.15 -5.67
N VAL A 290 27.92 -8.63 -4.45
CA VAL A 290 27.24 -9.34 -3.36
C VAL A 290 25.73 -9.30 -3.48
N ALA A 291 25.18 -8.23 -4.07
CA ALA A 291 23.78 -8.15 -4.44
C ALA A 291 23.38 -9.11 -5.59
N GLY A 292 24.35 -9.83 -6.21
CA GLY A 292 24.05 -10.71 -7.34
C GLY A 292 23.69 -10.00 -8.64
N LEU A 293 24.06 -8.72 -8.76
CA LEU A 293 23.71 -7.84 -9.87
C LEU A 293 24.87 -7.57 -10.83
N SER A 294 26.02 -8.23 -10.67
CA SER A 294 27.20 -8.05 -11.53
C SER A 294 26.95 -8.31 -13.03
N GLY A 295 25.92 -9.09 -13.35
CA GLY A 295 25.51 -9.37 -14.73
C GLY A 295 24.67 -8.28 -15.39
N GLN A 296 24.27 -7.26 -14.65
CA GLN A 296 23.45 -6.19 -15.19
C GLN A 296 24.32 -5.13 -15.87
N ALA A 297 24.10 -4.92 -17.16
CA ALA A 297 24.87 -3.92 -17.93
C ALA A 297 24.51 -2.47 -17.54
N SER A 298 23.27 -2.24 -17.13
CA SER A 298 22.76 -0.91 -16.79
C SER A 298 21.61 -1.00 -15.79
N PHE A 299 21.37 0.14 -15.13
CA PHE A 299 20.26 0.36 -14.18
C PHE A 299 19.53 1.64 -14.55
N ILE A 300 18.26 1.72 -14.22
CA ILE A 300 17.51 2.96 -14.24
C ILE A 300 17.62 3.55 -12.82
N VAL A 301 18.33 4.66 -12.69
CA VAL A 301 18.53 5.36 -11.41
C VAL A 301 17.44 6.40 -11.27
N TRP A 302 16.53 6.22 -10.34
CA TRP A 302 15.35 7.06 -10.19
C TRP A 302 15.70 8.46 -9.72
N GLN A 303 16.59 8.57 -8.71
CA GLN A 303 17.02 9.84 -8.11
C GLN A 303 18.55 10.01 -8.19
N PRO A 304 19.13 10.40 -9.34
CA PRO A 304 20.58 10.47 -9.53
C PRO A 304 21.33 11.30 -8.49
N THR A 305 20.73 12.42 -8.06
CA THR A 305 21.35 13.33 -7.07
C THR A 305 21.44 12.72 -5.68
N ALA A 306 20.44 11.91 -5.28
CA ALA A 306 20.46 11.17 -4.03
C ALA A 306 21.60 10.14 -4.04
N PHE A 307 21.70 9.32 -5.09
CA PHE A 307 22.79 8.36 -5.26
C PHE A 307 24.17 8.97 -5.16
N THR A 308 24.39 10.13 -5.83
CA THR A 308 25.65 10.87 -5.74
C THR A 308 25.91 11.34 -4.31
N GLY A 309 24.89 11.88 -3.63
CA GLY A 309 25.02 12.43 -2.28
C GLY A 309 25.23 11.34 -1.22
N GLU A 310 24.47 10.27 -1.27
CA GLU A 310 24.55 9.15 -0.32
C GLU A 310 25.86 8.38 -0.48
N SER A 311 26.32 8.15 -1.72
CA SER A 311 27.64 7.56 -1.96
C SER A 311 28.76 8.40 -1.37
N ALA A 312 28.66 9.73 -1.45
CA ALA A 312 29.62 10.64 -0.81
C ALA A 312 29.57 10.55 0.73
N LEU A 313 28.37 10.34 1.31
CA LEU A 313 28.22 10.10 2.74
C LEU A 313 28.88 8.77 3.16
N VAL A 314 28.77 7.72 2.33
CA VAL A 314 29.47 6.45 2.60
C VAL A 314 30.97 6.69 2.76
N ALA A 315 31.58 7.52 1.91
CA ALA A 315 33.01 7.83 2.00
C ALA A 315 33.36 8.70 3.23
N SER A 316 32.57 9.75 3.50
CA SER A 316 32.93 10.81 4.44
C SER A 316 32.55 10.53 5.89
N THR A 317 31.50 9.74 6.13
CA THR A 317 31.02 9.42 7.48
C THR A 317 31.90 8.33 8.13
N ALA A 318 32.12 8.44 9.43
CA ALA A 318 32.89 7.47 10.21
C ALA A 318 32.34 6.05 10.07
N LEU A 319 33.22 5.06 10.02
CA LEU A 319 32.82 3.65 9.84
C LEU A 319 31.94 3.16 10.99
N ASP A 320 32.25 3.56 12.23
CA ASP A 320 31.49 3.15 13.40
C ASP A 320 30.06 3.70 13.37
N THR A 321 29.82 4.89 12.82
CA THR A 321 28.47 5.43 12.62
C THR A 321 27.65 4.56 11.65
N TRP A 322 28.25 4.08 10.54
CA TRP A 322 27.59 3.16 9.62
C TRP A 322 27.31 1.80 10.26
N LYS A 323 28.20 1.30 11.11
CA LYS A 323 27.98 0.05 11.86
C LYS A 323 26.83 0.21 12.84
N ASP A 324 26.75 1.35 13.53
CA ASP A 324 25.64 1.67 14.43
C ASP A 324 24.32 1.78 13.67
N TRP A 325 24.33 2.46 12.52
CA TRP A 325 23.17 2.61 11.64
C TRP A 325 22.66 1.24 11.13
N LEU A 326 23.53 0.40 10.56
CA LEU A 326 23.18 -0.96 10.12
C LEU A 326 22.64 -1.81 11.28
N SER A 327 23.22 -1.70 12.46
CA SER A 327 22.78 -2.46 13.63
C SER A 327 21.40 -2.01 14.10
N PHE A 328 21.15 -0.69 14.13
CA PHE A 328 19.87 -0.12 14.52
C PHE A 328 18.76 -0.55 13.54
N HIS A 329 18.96 -0.36 12.24
CA HIS A 329 17.96 -0.74 11.22
C HIS A 329 17.65 -2.25 11.28
N LEU A 330 18.67 -3.10 11.45
CA LEU A 330 18.47 -4.54 11.63
C LEU A 330 17.63 -4.88 12.88
N ILE A 331 17.83 -4.18 13.99
CA ILE A 331 17.06 -4.41 15.21
C ILE A 331 15.63 -3.91 15.04
N GLU A 332 15.48 -2.71 14.48
CA GLU A 332 14.17 -2.08 14.25
C GLU A 332 13.30 -2.91 13.33
N ASP A 333 13.84 -3.30 12.19
CA ASP A 333 13.16 -4.14 11.18
C ASP A 333 12.52 -5.39 11.81
N TYR A 334 13.20 -6.03 12.76
CA TYR A 334 12.74 -7.27 13.36
C TYR A 334 12.16 -7.12 14.77
N ALA A 335 12.02 -5.90 15.30
CA ALA A 335 11.60 -5.66 16.68
C ALA A 335 10.28 -6.33 17.05
N ASP A 336 9.30 -6.39 16.14
CA ASP A 336 7.99 -7.02 16.36
C ASP A 336 8.04 -8.56 16.54
N VAL A 337 9.12 -9.18 16.13
CA VAL A 337 9.35 -10.64 16.21
C VAL A 337 10.51 -11.00 17.14
N LEU A 338 10.98 -10.02 17.91
CA LEU A 338 11.98 -10.14 18.97
C LEU A 338 11.29 -10.09 20.34
N PRO A 339 12.04 -10.20 21.47
CA PRO A 339 11.48 -10.11 22.81
C PRO A 339 10.57 -8.91 23.01
N LYS A 340 9.53 -9.11 23.79
CA LYS A 340 8.45 -8.14 24.04
C LYS A 340 8.93 -6.71 24.32
N ALA A 341 10.05 -6.57 25.02
CA ALA A 341 10.61 -5.25 25.36
C ALA A 341 10.98 -4.43 24.11
N LEU A 342 11.53 -5.07 23.06
CA LEU A 342 11.86 -4.42 21.79
C LEU A 342 10.59 -4.10 21.00
N ALA A 343 9.68 -5.05 20.92
CA ALA A 343 8.39 -4.85 20.25
C ALA A 343 7.57 -3.74 20.92
N ASP A 344 7.58 -3.65 22.25
CA ASP A 344 6.91 -2.59 22.99
C ASP A 344 7.53 -1.21 22.71
N GLU A 345 8.87 -1.11 22.70
CA GLU A 345 9.57 0.12 22.38
C GLU A 345 9.26 0.60 20.94
N ARG A 346 9.27 -0.32 19.99
CA ARG A 346 8.85 -0.02 18.61
C ARG A 346 7.44 0.54 18.57
N PHE A 347 6.50 -0.09 19.26
CA PHE A 347 5.12 0.39 19.32
C PHE A 347 4.99 1.74 20.04
N ASP A 348 5.81 2.01 21.05
CA ASP A 348 5.80 3.29 21.77
C ASP A 348 6.21 4.45 20.85
N PHE A 349 7.11 4.23 19.90
CA PHE A 349 7.43 5.23 18.90
C PHE A 349 6.47 5.19 17.69
N PHE A 350 6.48 4.12 16.89
CA PHE A 350 5.72 4.06 15.63
C PHE A 350 4.20 4.00 15.85
N GLY A 351 3.76 3.26 16.84
CA GLY A 351 2.35 3.16 17.19
C GLY A 351 1.82 4.40 17.89
N LYS A 352 2.45 4.81 19.02
CA LYS A 352 1.92 5.89 19.86
C LYS A 352 2.39 7.27 19.42
N ALA A 353 3.71 7.49 19.29
CA ALA A 353 4.26 8.82 19.07
C ALA A 353 4.03 9.28 17.62
N LEU A 354 4.26 8.41 16.63
CA LEU A 354 4.11 8.72 15.21
C LEU A 354 2.65 8.58 14.75
N SER A 355 2.01 7.43 15.03
CA SER A 355 0.68 7.09 14.50
C SER A 355 -0.48 7.38 15.47
N CYS A 356 -0.21 7.91 16.67
CA CYS A 356 -1.20 8.26 17.70
C CYS A 356 -2.18 7.14 18.10
N LYS A 357 -1.79 5.88 17.94
CA LYS A 357 -2.51 4.74 18.48
C LYS A 357 -2.31 4.68 19.99
N THR A 358 -3.33 4.29 20.74
CA THR A 358 -3.23 4.17 22.20
C THR A 358 -3.06 2.73 22.66
N GLU A 359 -3.45 1.79 21.82
CA GLU A 359 -3.38 0.35 22.09
C GLU A 359 -2.81 -0.39 20.89
N ARG A 360 -2.10 -1.49 21.15
CA ARG A 360 -1.64 -2.43 20.13
C ARG A 360 -2.80 -3.33 19.69
N ARG A 361 -2.84 -3.68 18.42
CA ARG A 361 -3.78 -4.70 17.93
C ARG A 361 -3.59 -6.04 18.64
N PRO A 362 -4.66 -6.83 18.78
CA PRO A 362 -4.53 -8.22 19.23
C PRO A 362 -3.52 -8.99 18.38
N ARG A 363 -2.63 -9.77 19.04
CA ARG A 363 -1.53 -10.47 18.37
C ARG A 363 -1.96 -11.34 17.18
N TRP A 364 -3.15 -11.97 17.24
CA TRP A 364 -3.66 -12.76 16.12
C TRP A 364 -3.84 -11.95 14.83
N GLN A 365 -4.20 -10.66 14.94
CA GLN A 365 -4.30 -9.76 13.76
C GLN A 365 -2.93 -9.48 13.17
N GLY A 366 -1.92 -9.23 13.99
CA GLY A 366 -0.52 -9.15 13.56
C GLY A 366 -0.06 -10.45 12.89
N GLY A 367 -0.46 -11.61 13.44
CA GLY A 367 -0.19 -12.92 12.84
C GLY A 367 -0.86 -13.12 11.48
N VAL A 368 -2.08 -12.62 11.30
CA VAL A 368 -2.75 -12.60 9.99
C VAL A 368 -1.99 -11.70 9.03
N ALA A 369 -1.68 -10.47 9.44
CA ALA A 369 -1.00 -9.50 8.57
C ALA A 369 0.39 -10.00 8.13
N ILE A 370 1.22 -10.52 9.04
CA ILE A 370 2.58 -10.98 8.72
C ILE A 370 2.62 -12.15 7.74
N VAL A 371 1.55 -12.96 7.68
CA VAL A 371 1.40 -14.05 6.70
C VAL A 371 0.88 -13.54 5.36
N SER A 372 -0.07 -12.60 5.36
CA SER A 372 -0.93 -12.32 4.22
C SER A 372 -0.79 -10.92 3.62
N SER A 373 -0.14 -9.97 4.30
CA SER A 373 0.00 -8.59 3.85
C SER A 373 1.46 -8.15 3.82
N LYS A 374 1.80 -7.30 2.85
CA LYS A 374 3.11 -6.63 2.80
C LYS A 374 3.18 -5.43 3.75
N MET A 375 2.04 -4.90 4.17
CA MET A 375 1.95 -3.72 5.04
C MET A 375 1.92 -4.12 6.51
N ASP A 376 2.50 -3.30 7.35
CA ASP A 376 2.37 -3.43 8.80
C ASP A 376 1.08 -2.77 9.32
N GLU A 377 0.94 -2.75 10.64
CA GLU A 377 -0.20 -2.09 11.28
C GLU A 377 -0.17 -0.56 11.20
N THR A 378 0.92 0.04 10.71
CA THR A 378 1.05 1.48 10.50
C THR A 378 0.78 1.87 9.04
N GLY A 379 0.61 0.89 8.14
CA GLY A 379 0.42 1.08 6.70
C GLY A 379 1.71 1.24 5.92
N ASN A 380 2.86 1.09 6.58
CA ASN A 380 4.13 1.08 5.88
C ASN A 380 4.37 -0.29 5.27
N VAL A 381 4.90 -0.32 4.04
CA VAL A 381 5.47 -1.53 3.47
C VAL A 381 6.74 -1.80 4.26
N LEU A 382 6.66 -2.72 5.17
CA LEU A 382 7.79 -3.04 6.02
C LEU A 382 8.27 -4.45 5.76
N LEU A 383 9.53 -4.59 6.01
CA LEU A 383 10.22 -5.83 6.24
C LEU A 383 10.17 -6.80 5.08
N ALA A 384 11.25 -6.91 4.41
CA ALA A 384 11.50 -8.02 3.51
C ALA A 384 11.08 -9.35 4.16
N GLY A 385 10.18 -10.09 3.51
CA GLY A 385 9.66 -11.36 4.01
C GLY A 385 8.28 -11.31 4.67
N ARG A 386 7.73 -10.13 4.98
CA ARG A 386 6.31 -10.01 5.37
C ARG A 386 5.42 -10.31 4.17
N GLY A 387 4.29 -10.96 4.43
CA GLY A 387 3.32 -11.30 3.40
C GLY A 387 3.86 -12.18 2.27
N VAL A 388 5.06 -12.76 2.43
CA VAL A 388 5.66 -13.62 1.39
C VAL A 388 4.73 -14.77 0.99
N LEU A 389 3.90 -15.27 1.92
CA LEU A 389 2.88 -16.29 1.67
C LEU A 389 1.54 -15.73 1.19
N GLY A 390 1.48 -14.45 0.83
CA GLY A 390 0.25 -13.77 0.41
C GLY A 390 -0.46 -14.43 -0.77
N ASP A 391 0.25 -14.89 -1.79
CA ASP A 391 -0.35 -15.65 -2.89
C ASP A 391 -0.86 -17.02 -2.45
N ALA A 392 -0.18 -17.69 -1.52
CA ALA A 392 -0.61 -18.99 -1.02
C ALA A 392 -1.94 -18.89 -0.25
N ILE A 393 -2.07 -17.89 0.63
CA ILE A 393 -3.33 -17.62 1.33
C ILE A 393 -4.38 -17.04 0.39
N GLY A 394 -3.96 -16.22 -0.58
CA GLY A 394 -4.82 -15.65 -1.62
C GLY A 394 -5.47 -16.70 -2.50
N GLN A 395 -4.77 -17.78 -2.80
CA GLN A 395 -5.34 -18.93 -3.52
C GLN A 395 -6.47 -19.58 -2.72
N MET A 396 -6.25 -19.81 -1.43
CA MET A 396 -7.29 -20.36 -0.53
C MET A 396 -8.48 -19.40 -0.40
N TYR A 397 -8.19 -18.07 -0.30
CA TYR A 397 -9.22 -17.04 -0.21
C TYR A 397 -10.09 -16.98 -1.47
N ALA A 398 -9.48 -16.92 -2.64
CA ALA A 398 -10.18 -16.86 -3.92
C ALA A 398 -11.05 -18.10 -4.16
N GLN A 399 -10.52 -19.30 -3.87
CA GLN A 399 -11.27 -20.56 -3.99
C GLN A 399 -12.49 -20.62 -3.08
N ARG A 400 -12.45 -20.00 -1.91
CA ARG A 400 -13.51 -20.04 -0.90
C ARG A 400 -14.55 -18.92 -1.07
N TYR A 401 -14.11 -17.70 -1.37
CA TYR A 401 -14.93 -16.49 -1.21
C TYR A 401 -15.20 -15.73 -2.50
N PHE A 402 -14.67 -16.18 -3.64
CA PHE A 402 -14.88 -15.52 -4.92
C PHE A 402 -15.42 -16.48 -5.98
N SER A 403 -16.72 -16.37 -6.28
CA SER A 403 -17.39 -17.29 -7.18
C SER A 403 -17.14 -16.95 -8.66
N PRO A 404 -17.23 -17.94 -9.57
CA PRO A 404 -17.22 -17.71 -11.01
C PRO A 404 -18.33 -16.76 -11.48
N GLU A 405 -19.50 -16.78 -10.85
CA GLU A 405 -20.63 -15.90 -11.14
C GLU A 405 -20.29 -14.46 -10.82
N THR A 406 -19.69 -14.20 -9.64
CA THR A 406 -19.19 -12.87 -9.26
C THR A 406 -18.16 -12.38 -10.27
N LYS A 407 -17.20 -13.22 -10.67
CA LYS A 407 -16.21 -12.88 -11.69
C LYS A 407 -16.86 -12.49 -13.03
N ALA A 408 -17.90 -13.20 -13.45
CA ALA A 408 -18.62 -12.90 -14.69
C ALA A 408 -19.38 -11.56 -14.61
N LEU A 409 -20.06 -11.28 -13.49
CA LEU A 409 -20.76 -10.00 -13.28
C LEU A 409 -19.79 -8.81 -13.33
N ILE A 410 -18.67 -8.91 -12.62
CA ILE A 410 -17.63 -7.87 -12.64
C ILE A 410 -17.03 -7.72 -14.04
N GLY A 411 -16.73 -8.83 -14.72
CA GLY A 411 -16.23 -8.80 -16.11
C GLY A 411 -17.17 -8.06 -17.07
N ALA A 412 -18.46 -8.26 -16.93
CA ALA A 412 -19.46 -7.53 -17.72
C ALA A 412 -19.47 -6.03 -17.38
N MET A 413 -19.35 -5.67 -16.11
CA MET A 413 -19.28 -4.27 -15.67
C MET A 413 -18.01 -3.59 -16.21
N VAL A 414 -16.84 -4.24 -16.10
CA VAL A 414 -15.56 -3.76 -16.66
C VAL A 414 -15.70 -3.50 -18.16
N ALA A 415 -16.28 -4.45 -18.92
CA ALA A 415 -16.47 -4.29 -20.36
C ALA A 415 -17.37 -3.09 -20.69
N ASN A 416 -18.45 -2.86 -19.92
CA ASN A 416 -19.35 -1.73 -20.08
C ASN A 416 -18.66 -0.39 -19.81
N ILE A 417 -17.81 -0.32 -18.77
CA ILE A 417 -17.07 0.90 -18.41
C ILE A 417 -16.00 1.19 -19.46
N ILE A 418 -15.24 0.18 -19.90
CA ILE A 418 -14.28 0.30 -21.01
C ILE A 418 -14.98 0.84 -22.26
N ALA A 419 -16.13 0.30 -22.62
CA ALA A 419 -16.90 0.78 -23.77
C ALA A 419 -17.40 2.23 -23.58
N ALA A 420 -17.71 2.66 -22.35
CA ALA A 420 -18.06 4.04 -22.05
C ALA A 420 -16.84 4.98 -22.23
N VAL A 421 -15.67 4.61 -21.73
CA VAL A 421 -14.42 5.36 -21.92
C VAL A 421 -14.07 5.49 -23.40
N GLN A 422 -14.15 4.39 -24.17
CA GLN A 422 -13.90 4.40 -25.62
C GLN A 422 -14.82 5.37 -26.37
N ARG A 423 -16.14 5.37 -26.04
CA ARG A 423 -17.10 6.31 -26.66
C ARG A 423 -16.78 7.75 -26.32
N ARG A 424 -16.33 8.05 -25.07
CA ARG A 424 -15.92 9.40 -24.67
C ARG A 424 -14.71 9.86 -25.45
N ILE A 425 -13.64 9.06 -25.52
CA ILE A 425 -12.43 9.39 -26.29
C ILE A 425 -12.80 9.71 -27.74
N GLU A 426 -13.65 8.91 -28.37
CA GLU A 426 -14.09 9.14 -29.75
C GLU A 426 -14.85 10.47 -29.90
N ALA A 427 -15.70 10.80 -28.93
CA ALA A 427 -16.55 11.97 -28.98
C ALA A 427 -15.83 13.32 -28.70
N PHE A 428 -14.58 13.34 -28.19
CA PHE A 428 -13.90 14.57 -27.86
C PHE A 428 -13.59 15.42 -29.09
N PRO A 429 -14.16 16.65 -29.22
CA PRO A 429 -13.92 17.49 -30.37
C PRO A 429 -12.55 18.17 -30.36
N TRP A 430 -11.92 18.29 -29.19
CA TRP A 430 -10.63 18.95 -29.00
C TRP A 430 -9.42 18.06 -29.27
N MET A 431 -9.62 16.71 -29.25
CA MET A 431 -8.52 15.76 -29.35
C MET A 431 -8.23 15.41 -30.82
N ASP A 432 -6.95 15.53 -31.21
CA ASP A 432 -6.46 15.17 -32.55
C ASP A 432 -6.68 13.68 -32.84
N PRO A 433 -6.99 13.30 -34.07
CA PRO A 433 -7.17 11.89 -34.44
C PRO A 433 -6.00 10.97 -34.06
N ALA A 434 -4.74 11.46 -34.11
CA ALA A 434 -3.58 10.66 -33.74
C ALA A 434 -3.52 10.42 -32.21
N THR A 435 -3.86 11.43 -31.40
CA THR A 435 -3.97 11.27 -29.93
C THR A 435 -5.11 10.31 -29.57
N LYS A 436 -6.28 10.44 -30.23
CA LYS A 436 -7.39 9.49 -30.06
C LYS A 436 -6.97 8.05 -30.40
N ALA A 437 -6.27 7.85 -31.52
CA ALA A 437 -5.79 6.53 -31.90
C ALA A 437 -4.84 5.92 -30.87
N GLY A 438 -3.94 6.73 -30.27
CA GLY A 438 -3.05 6.32 -29.18
C GLY A 438 -3.84 5.92 -27.93
N ALA A 439 -4.83 6.74 -27.52
CA ALA A 439 -5.69 6.45 -26.38
C ALA A 439 -6.54 5.18 -26.60
N GLN A 440 -7.14 5.01 -27.78
CA GLN A 440 -7.89 3.80 -28.13
C GLN A 440 -7.00 2.55 -28.14
N ALA A 441 -5.73 2.67 -28.59
CA ALA A 441 -4.77 1.57 -28.55
C ALA A 441 -4.48 1.13 -27.10
N LYS A 442 -4.29 2.09 -26.15
CA LYS A 442 -4.09 1.79 -24.72
C LYS A 442 -5.28 1.01 -24.16
N ILE A 443 -6.49 1.48 -24.37
CA ILE A 443 -7.71 0.79 -23.88
C ILE A 443 -7.88 -0.60 -24.52
N THR A 444 -7.54 -0.75 -25.81
CA THR A 444 -7.71 -2.02 -26.52
C THR A 444 -6.72 -3.09 -26.05
N THR A 445 -5.52 -2.67 -25.64
CA THR A 445 -4.45 -3.57 -25.15
C THR A 445 -4.41 -3.69 -23.63
N LEU A 446 -5.31 -2.99 -22.93
CA LEU A 446 -5.37 -3.00 -21.46
C LEU A 446 -5.70 -4.41 -20.95
N TYR A 447 -4.82 -4.99 -20.14
CA TYR A 447 -5.11 -6.22 -19.41
C TYR A 447 -5.86 -5.88 -18.12
N VAL A 448 -6.95 -6.60 -17.86
CA VAL A 448 -7.71 -6.43 -16.62
C VAL A 448 -7.79 -7.75 -15.87
N GLY A 449 -7.04 -7.86 -14.80
CA GLY A 449 -7.07 -8.97 -13.87
C GLY A 449 -8.23 -8.84 -12.88
N ILE A 450 -9.09 -9.88 -12.80
CA ILE A 450 -10.28 -9.88 -11.92
C ILE A 450 -10.21 -11.06 -10.96
N GLY A 451 -10.16 -10.75 -9.67
CA GLY A 451 -10.24 -11.69 -8.55
C GLY A 451 -8.91 -12.27 -8.13
N TYR A 452 -8.18 -12.88 -9.05
CA TYR A 452 -6.94 -13.58 -8.74
C TYR A 452 -6.08 -13.82 -9.99
N PRO A 453 -4.73 -14.01 -9.82
CA PRO A 453 -3.82 -14.28 -10.94
C PRO A 453 -4.06 -15.65 -11.57
N GLU A 454 -3.78 -15.76 -12.87
CA GLU A 454 -3.85 -17.03 -13.60
C GLU A 454 -2.75 -18.01 -13.18
N ILE A 455 -1.57 -17.47 -12.82
CA ILE A 455 -0.39 -18.24 -12.42
C ILE A 455 -0.08 -17.92 -10.97
N TRP A 456 -0.10 -18.94 -10.12
CA TRP A 456 0.22 -18.82 -8.72
C TRP A 456 1.73 -18.94 -8.47
N ARG A 457 2.20 -18.23 -7.44
CA ARG A 457 3.61 -18.27 -7.03
C ARG A 457 4.00 -19.66 -6.56
N ASP A 458 5.14 -20.16 -7.03
CA ASP A 458 5.75 -21.38 -6.53
C ASP A 458 6.57 -21.09 -5.27
N TYR A 459 6.22 -21.77 -4.18
CA TYR A 459 6.88 -21.68 -2.88
C TYR A 459 7.76 -22.89 -2.57
N SER A 460 8.03 -23.78 -3.53
CA SER A 460 8.76 -25.02 -3.29
C SER A 460 10.14 -24.80 -2.67
N SER A 461 10.84 -23.73 -3.05
CA SER A 461 12.16 -23.37 -2.51
C SER A 461 12.13 -22.54 -1.22
N TYR A 462 10.97 -22.08 -0.76
CA TYR A 462 10.86 -21.31 0.47
C TYR A 462 10.71 -22.22 1.69
N GLU A 463 11.73 -22.26 2.55
CA GLU A 463 11.71 -23.03 3.80
C GLU A 463 11.06 -22.23 4.93
N VAL A 464 10.04 -22.82 5.57
CA VAL A 464 9.37 -22.28 6.76
C VAL A 464 9.55 -23.27 7.93
N LYS A 465 9.91 -22.73 9.12
CA LYS A 465 10.09 -23.48 10.37
C LYS A 465 9.12 -23.00 11.41
N ALA A 466 8.44 -23.91 12.08
CA ALA A 466 7.39 -23.61 13.03
C ALA A 466 7.88 -22.89 14.31
N ASP A 467 9.18 -22.93 14.58
CA ASP A 467 9.80 -22.35 15.78
C ASP A 467 10.76 -21.20 15.49
N ASP A 468 10.81 -20.65 14.25
CA ASP A 468 11.83 -19.69 13.83
C ASP A 468 11.23 -18.51 13.05
N ILE A 469 10.49 -17.63 13.73
CA ILE A 469 9.84 -16.47 13.07
C ILE A 469 10.86 -15.51 12.43
N PHE A 470 11.96 -15.20 13.14
CA PHE A 470 13.01 -14.35 12.58
C PHE A 470 13.60 -14.97 11.30
N GLY A 471 14.01 -16.23 11.37
CA GLY A 471 14.55 -16.91 10.18
C GLY A 471 13.54 -17.10 9.06
N ASN A 472 12.25 -17.25 9.38
CA ASN A 472 11.19 -17.29 8.37
C ASN A 472 11.10 -15.97 7.60
N LEU A 473 11.10 -14.83 8.29
CA LEU A 473 11.10 -13.50 7.65
C LEU A 473 12.38 -13.28 6.84
N TRP A 474 13.54 -13.58 7.41
CA TRP A 474 14.83 -13.43 6.73
C TRP A 474 14.90 -14.24 5.43
N ARG A 475 14.55 -15.53 5.49
CA ARG A 475 14.49 -16.41 4.31
C ARG A 475 13.42 -15.95 3.31
N GLY A 476 12.32 -15.42 3.80
CA GLY A 476 11.24 -14.87 2.98
C GLY A 476 11.68 -13.67 2.16
N GLY A 477 12.38 -12.72 2.79
CA GLY A 477 12.96 -11.56 2.10
C GLY A 477 13.97 -11.95 1.02
N LEU A 478 14.83 -12.92 1.32
CA LEU A 478 15.77 -13.46 0.33
C LEU A 478 15.07 -14.22 -0.79
N PHE A 479 14.00 -14.98 -0.48
CA PHE A 479 13.19 -15.67 -1.48
C PHE A 479 12.57 -14.70 -2.47
N ASP A 480 11.95 -13.62 -1.99
CA ASP A 480 11.38 -12.59 -2.86
C ASP A 480 12.48 -11.85 -3.65
N TYR A 481 13.58 -11.47 -3.00
CA TYR A 481 14.70 -10.83 -3.67
C TYR A 481 15.24 -11.66 -4.84
N HIS A 482 15.56 -12.94 -4.60
CA HIS A 482 16.07 -13.82 -5.64
C HIS A 482 15.06 -14.03 -6.78
N ARG A 483 13.76 -14.09 -6.46
CA ARG A 483 12.70 -14.20 -7.45
C ARG A 483 12.65 -12.98 -8.35
N PHE A 484 12.78 -11.77 -7.79
CA PHE A 484 12.81 -10.54 -8.58
C PHE A 484 14.07 -10.44 -9.42
N VAL A 485 15.25 -10.68 -8.85
CA VAL A 485 16.53 -10.64 -9.56
C VAL A 485 16.58 -11.67 -10.70
N ALA A 486 16.00 -12.85 -10.50
CA ALA A 486 15.93 -13.88 -11.55
C ALA A 486 15.10 -13.47 -12.78
N ARG A 487 14.26 -12.43 -12.68
CA ARG A 487 13.46 -11.91 -13.81
C ARG A 487 14.25 -10.97 -14.71
N LEU A 488 15.33 -10.36 -14.22
CA LEU A 488 16.11 -9.36 -14.94
C LEU A 488 16.54 -9.86 -16.32
N GLY A 489 16.24 -9.08 -17.36
CA GLY A 489 16.54 -9.40 -18.76
C GLY A 489 15.59 -10.43 -19.40
N HIS A 490 14.66 -11.02 -18.64
CA HIS A 490 13.62 -11.88 -19.19
C HIS A 490 12.44 -11.09 -19.74
N THR A 491 11.65 -11.74 -20.60
CA THR A 491 10.43 -11.18 -21.17
C THR A 491 9.39 -10.94 -20.07
N VAL A 492 8.73 -9.78 -20.12
CA VAL A 492 7.71 -9.35 -19.17
C VAL A 492 6.44 -10.20 -19.30
N ASP A 493 5.91 -10.69 -18.19
CA ASP A 493 4.54 -11.20 -18.12
C ASP A 493 3.59 -10.05 -17.73
N ARG A 494 2.81 -9.55 -18.67
CA ARG A 494 1.86 -8.46 -18.46
C ARG A 494 0.66 -8.83 -17.58
N ARG A 495 0.53 -10.11 -17.19
CA ARG A 495 -0.54 -10.63 -16.32
C ARG A 495 -0.10 -10.74 -14.86
N GLU A 496 1.06 -10.22 -14.52
CA GLU A 496 1.49 -10.14 -13.12
C GLU A 496 0.59 -9.20 -12.32
N TRP A 497 0.50 -9.51 -11.04
CA TRP A 497 -0.34 -8.79 -10.10
C TRP A 497 0.51 -8.01 -9.09
N CYS A 498 0.10 -6.76 -8.82
CA CYS A 498 0.66 -5.92 -7.77
C CYS A 498 0.13 -6.28 -6.39
N LEU A 499 -1.14 -6.71 -6.29
CA LEU A 499 -1.86 -6.99 -5.06
C LEU A 499 -2.19 -8.48 -4.92
N TYR A 500 -2.32 -8.94 -3.67
CA TYR A 500 -2.81 -10.27 -3.39
C TYR A 500 -4.34 -10.36 -3.49
N PRO A 501 -4.93 -11.54 -3.79
CA PRO A 501 -6.37 -11.71 -3.93
C PRO A 501 -7.21 -11.32 -2.69
N GLN A 502 -6.61 -11.33 -1.51
CA GLN A 502 -7.24 -10.90 -0.27
C GLN A 502 -7.11 -9.41 0.03
N ALA A 503 -6.45 -8.62 -0.79
CA ALA A 503 -6.40 -7.17 -0.62
C ALA A 503 -7.76 -6.52 -0.94
N VAL A 504 -8.16 -5.53 -0.15
CA VAL A 504 -9.35 -4.69 -0.37
C VAL A 504 -8.90 -3.38 -1.00
N ASN A 505 -8.31 -3.50 -2.16
CA ASN A 505 -7.76 -2.39 -2.95
C ASN A 505 -7.74 -2.79 -4.43
N ALA A 506 -7.35 -1.86 -5.32
CA ALA A 506 -7.08 -2.10 -6.73
C ALA A 506 -5.77 -1.39 -7.11
N CYS A 507 -5.22 -1.70 -8.26
CA CYS A 507 -4.04 -0.98 -8.75
C CYS A 507 -3.97 -0.96 -10.28
N GLU A 508 -3.37 0.11 -10.79
CA GLU A 508 -2.94 0.26 -12.17
C GLU A 508 -1.44 -0.02 -12.28
N LEU A 509 -1.04 -0.66 -13.37
CA LEU A 509 0.34 -1.01 -13.71
C LEU A 509 0.69 -0.39 -15.07
N PRO A 510 1.14 0.88 -15.12
CA PRO A 510 1.32 1.63 -16.37
C PRO A 510 2.34 0.99 -17.31
N LEU A 511 3.41 0.40 -16.79
CA LEU A 511 4.45 -0.29 -17.58
C LEU A 511 3.94 -1.56 -18.25
N GLN A 512 2.92 -2.19 -17.68
CA GLN A 512 2.30 -3.38 -18.25
C GLN A 512 1.02 -3.03 -19.04
N ASN A 513 0.52 -1.79 -18.93
CA ASN A 513 -0.80 -1.40 -19.37
C ASN A 513 -1.86 -2.37 -18.83
N ALA A 514 -1.89 -2.51 -17.50
CA ALA A 514 -2.67 -3.53 -16.81
C ALA A 514 -3.35 -2.96 -15.55
N LEU A 515 -4.49 -3.56 -15.18
CA LEU A 515 -5.22 -3.29 -13.95
C LEU A 515 -5.43 -4.58 -13.17
N ASN A 516 -5.39 -4.51 -11.84
CA ASN A 516 -5.72 -5.65 -10.99
C ASN A 516 -6.81 -5.28 -9.96
N PHE A 517 -7.85 -6.11 -9.92
CA PHE A 517 -8.95 -6.01 -8.97
C PHE A 517 -9.02 -7.29 -8.12
N PRO A 518 -8.46 -7.31 -6.90
CA PRO A 518 -8.46 -8.47 -6.01
C PRO A 518 -9.86 -8.96 -5.61
N ALA A 519 -9.96 -10.25 -5.34
CA ALA A 519 -11.21 -10.92 -4.97
C ALA A 519 -11.88 -10.29 -3.73
N ALA A 520 -11.09 -9.86 -2.74
CA ALA A 520 -11.61 -9.29 -1.50
C ALA A 520 -12.21 -7.89 -1.69
N TYR A 521 -11.91 -7.19 -2.77
CA TYR A 521 -12.54 -5.90 -3.06
C TYR A 521 -14.01 -6.07 -3.50
N PHE A 522 -14.38 -7.23 -4.05
CA PHE A 522 -15.73 -7.50 -4.54
C PHE A 522 -16.66 -8.03 -3.43
N GLN A 523 -16.81 -7.24 -2.38
CA GLN A 523 -17.71 -7.48 -1.25
C GLN A 523 -18.35 -6.17 -0.78
N PRO A 524 -19.48 -6.20 -0.07
CA PRO A 524 -20.09 -4.98 0.45
C PRO A 524 -19.12 -4.13 1.29
N PRO A 525 -19.21 -2.79 1.18
CA PRO A 525 -20.16 -1.98 0.42
C PRO A 525 -19.74 -1.76 -1.04
N PHE A 526 -18.53 -2.19 -1.43
CA PHE A 526 -17.97 -1.94 -2.77
C PHE A 526 -18.77 -2.67 -3.85
N PHE A 527 -19.11 -3.92 -3.62
CA PHE A 527 -19.92 -4.75 -4.53
C PHE A 527 -20.85 -5.67 -3.76
N ASP A 528 -22.12 -5.69 -4.18
CA ASP A 528 -23.15 -6.60 -3.68
C ASP A 528 -23.93 -7.20 -4.86
N PRO A 529 -23.80 -8.49 -5.15
CA PRO A 529 -24.50 -9.13 -6.26
C PRO A 529 -26.04 -9.11 -6.10
N GLN A 530 -26.57 -8.76 -4.93
CA GLN A 530 -27.99 -8.64 -4.66
C GLN A 530 -28.48 -7.19 -4.68
N ALA A 531 -27.59 -6.20 -4.73
CA ALA A 531 -27.94 -4.81 -4.86
C ALA A 531 -28.35 -4.47 -6.31
N PRO A 532 -29.16 -3.42 -6.53
CA PRO A 532 -29.41 -2.89 -7.86
C PRO A 532 -28.10 -2.53 -8.58
N ASP A 533 -28.05 -2.73 -9.90
CA ASP A 533 -26.88 -2.38 -10.73
C ASP A 533 -26.46 -0.91 -10.53
N THR A 534 -27.42 0.01 -10.36
CA THR A 534 -27.15 1.41 -10.07
C THR A 534 -26.21 1.62 -8.87
N VAL A 535 -26.40 0.82 -7.84
CA VAL A 535 -25.59 0.89 -6.62
C VAL A 535 -24.18 0.35 -6.90
N ASN A 536 -24.07 -0.80 -7.57
CA ASN A 536 -22.79 -1.39 -7.92
C ASN A 536 -21.99 -0.52 -8.89
N TYR A 537 -22.64 0.12 -9.88
CA TYR A 537 -21.97 1.09 -10.76
C TYR A 537 -21.51 2.33 -10.00
N GLY A 538 -22.27 2.81 -9.01
CA GLY A 538 -21.89 3.96 -8.19
C GLY A 538 -20.72 3.67 -7.23
N ALA A 539 -20.61 2.44 -6.72
CA ALA A 539 -19.52 2.00 -5.83
C ALA A 539 -18.34 1.45 -6.65
N ILE A 540 -18.27 0.12 -6.80
CA ILE A 540 -17.12 -0.53 -7.47
C ILE A 540 -16.98 -0.12 -8.95
N GLY A 541 -18.09 0.22 -9.63
CA GLY A 541 -18.03 0.72 -11.00
C GLY A 541 -17.26 2.04 -11.11
N ALA A 542 -17.45 2.96 -10.15
CA ALA A 542 -16.69 4.19 -10.09
C ALA A 542 -15.19 3.91 -9.82
N VAL A 543 -14.87 2.93 -8.98
CA VAL A 543 -13.48 2.49 -8.73
C VAL A 543 -12.87 1.87 -9.99
N ILE A 544 -13.60 1.00 -10.70
CA ILE A 544 -13.13 0.43 -11.98
C ILE A 544 -12.82 1.54 -12.99
N GLY A 545 -13.69 2.54 -13.08
CA GLY A 545 -13.46 3.70 -13.92
C GLY A 545 -12.28 4.55 -13.47
N HIS A 546 -12.05 4.68 -12.16
CA HIS A 546 -10.92 5.36 -11.55
C HIS A 546 -9.60 4.69 -11.96
N GLU A 547 -9.47 3.37 -11.79
CA GLU A 547 -8.28 2.63 -12.21
C GLU A 547 -8.03 2.72 -13.72
N ILE A 548 -9.08 2.62 -14.55
CA ILE A 548 -8.95 2.83 -16.00
C ILE A 548 -8.44 4.25 -16.30
N SER A 549 -8.82 5.23 -15.51
CA SER A 549 -8.44 6.64 -15.72
C SER A 549 -6.98 6.91 -15.40
N HIS A 550 -6.36 6.16 -14.48
CA HIS A 550 -4.93 6.23 -14.23
C HIS A 550 -4.09 5.96 -15.48
N THR A 551 -4.59 5.15 -16.42
CA THR A 551 -3.98 4.98 -17.75
C THR A 551 -3.75 6.30 -18.51
N PHE A 552 -4.47 7.38 -18.14
CA PHE A 552 -4.48 8.69 -18.81
C PHE A 552 -4.24 9.88 -17.90
N ASP A 553 -3.98 9.70 -16.62
CA ASP A 553 -3.64 10.80 -15.70
C ASP A 553 -2.27 11.42 -16.01
N THR A 554 -1.70 12.23 -15.12
CA THR A 554 -0.43 12.88 -15.41
C THR A 554 0.75 11.90 -15.41
N THR A 555 0.64 10.75 -14.75
CA THR A 555 1.62 9.65 -14.76
C THR A 555 1.36 8.69 -15.92
N GLY A 556 0.17 8.12 -16.02
CA GLY A 556 -0.16 7.11 -17.06
C GLY A 556 -0.10 7.67 -18.48
N SER A 557 -0.38 8.98 -18.66
CA SER A 557 -0.33 9.63 -19.99
C SER A 557 1.06 9.67 -20.63
N VAL A 558 2.14 9.45 -19.87
CA VAL A 558 3.51 9.41 -20.44
C VAL A 558 3.86 8.04 -21.03
N PHE A 559 3.04 7.01 -20.77
CA PHE A 559 3.24 5.67 -21.30
C PHE A 559 2.33 5.42 -22.52
N ASP A 560 2.88 4.79 -23.55
CA ASP A 560 2.07 4.34 -24.70
C ASP A 560 1.38 2.97 -24.42
N SER A 561 0.65 2.45 -25.41
CA SER A 561 -0.09 1.17 -25.31
C SER A 561 0.80 -0.06 -25.07
N THR A 562 2.13 0.10 -25.15
CA THR A 562 3.09 -0.96 -24.87
C THR A 562 3.74 -0.82 -23.49
N GLY A 563 3.44 0.26 -22.75
CA GLY A 563 4.07 0.61 -21.48
C GLY A 563 5.40 1.36 -21.63
N ARG A 564 5.73 1.82 -22.83
CA ARG A 564 6.95 2.59 -23.09
C ARG A 564 6.75 4.06 -22.75
N VAL A 565 7.71 4.68 -22.10
CA VAL A 565 7.77 6.15 -21.93
C VAL A 565 7.97 6.81 -23.29
N ARG A 566 6.97 7.57 -23.72
CA ARG A 566 6.96 8.20 -25.03
C ARG A 566 5.97 9.36 -25.12
N ASP A 567 6.38 10.46 -25.78
CA ASP A 567 5.49 11.57 -26.15
C ASP A 567 4.57 11.16 -27.31
N TRP A 568 3.37 10.66 -27.00
CA TRP A 568 2.37 10.24 -28.00
C TRP A 568 1.22 11.24 -28.16
N TRP A 569 1.09 12.19 -27.24
CA TRP A 569 0.13 13.28 -27.32
C TRP A 569 0.54 14.35 -28.36
N LYS A 570 -0.44 14.90 -29.06
CA LYS A 570 -0.19 16.14 -29.78
C LYS A 570 0.00 17.30 -28.78
N PRO A 571 0.91 18.26 -29.03
CA PRO A 571 1.17 19.34 -28.10
C PRO A 571 -0.05 20.19 -27.73
N ALA A 572 -0.99 20.41 -28.68
CA ALA A 572 -2.22 21.14 -28.41
C ALA A 572 -3.17 20.38 -27.46
N ASP A 573 -3.26 19.07 -27.61
CA ASP A 573 -4.10 18.20 -26.78
C ASP A 573 -3.53 18.13 -25.36
N LEU A 574 -2.20 17.97 -25.24
CA LEU A 574 -1.53 17.99 -23.95
C LEU A 574 -1.69 19.35 -23.24
N ALA A 575 -1.65 20.45 -23.99
CA ALA A 575 -1.91 21.78 -23.42
C ALA A 575 -3.35 21.93 -22.95
N HIS A 576 -4.33 21.40 -23.69
CA HIS A 576 -5.74 21.37 -23.26
C HIS A 576 -5.92 20.57 -21.96
N PHE A 577 -5.35 19.36 -21.91
CA PHE A 577 -5.35 18.50 -20.71
C PHE A 577 -4.77 19.21 -19.50
N LYS A 578 -3.59 19.85 -19.65
CA LYS A 578 -2.95 20.60 -18.56
C LYS A 578 -3.79 21.77 -18.04
N VAL A 579 -4.54 22.44 -18.90
CA VAL A 579 -5.46 23.51 -18.47
C VAL A 579 -6.63 22.94 -17.65
N ALA A 580 -7.23 21.83 -18.09
CA ALA A 580 -8.33 21.18 -17.38
C ALA A 580 -7.86 20.65 -16.02
N THR A 581 -6.72 19.97 -15.96
CA THR A 581 -6.16 19.40 -14.73
C THR A 581 -5.72 20.46 -13.74
N ALA A 582 -5.16 21.60 -14.20
CA ALA A 582 -4.84 22.74 -13.34
C ALA A 582 -6.09 23.35 -12.68
N ARG A 583 -7.23 23.41 -13.40
CA ARG A 583 -8.52 23.84 -12.83
C ARG A 583 -9.02 22.87 -11.77
N LEU A 584 -8.84 21.57 -11.96
CA LEU A 584 -9.20 20.55 -10.97
C LEU A 584 -8.31 20.68 -9.72
N ALA A 585 -7.00 20.80 -9.88
CA ALA A 585 -6.08 21.06 -8.75
C ALA A 585 -6.52 22.28 -7.95
N ALA A 586 -6.84 23.41 -8.61
CA ALA A 586 -7.32 24.61 -7.95
C ALA A 586 -8.66 24.44 -7.22
N GLN A 587 -9.54 23.54 -7.66
CA GLN A 587 -10.74 23.19 -6.90
C GLN A 587 -10.38 22.51 -5.57
N TYR A 588 -9.44 21.56 -5.57
CA TYR A 588 -9.03 20.84 -4.37
C TYR A 588 -8.22 21.69 -3.40
N ASP A 589 -7.43 22.67 -3.88
CA ASP A 589 -6.76 23.67 -3.03
C ASP A 589 -7.72 24.47 -2.13
N THR A 590 -8.99 24.50 -2.47
CA THR A 590 -10.04 25.19 -1.66
C THR A 590 -10.51 24.39 -0.46
N TYR A 591 -10.27 23.07 -0.43
CA TYR A 591 -10.72 22.19 0.64
C TYR A 591 -9.78 22.27 1.85
N LYS A 592 -10.34 22.49 3.02
CA LYS A 592 -9.59 22.68 4.28
C LYS A 592 -10.14 21.75 5.35
N PRO A 593 -9.51 20.63 5.62
CA PRO A 593 -9.89 19.80 6.75
C PRO A 593 -9.56 20.47 8.09
N PHE A 594 -8.58 21.38 8.11
CA PHE A 594 -8.18 22.19 9.26
C PHE A 594 -8.09 23.66 8.87
N SER A 595 -8.21 24.56 9.87
CA SER A 595 -8.11 26.01 9.61
C SER A 595 -6.73 26.45 9.12
N ASP A 596 -5.71 25.70 9.48
CA ASP A 596 -4.29 25.95 9.20
C ASP A 596 -3.72 25.11 8.03
N LEU A 597 -4.51 24.15 7.50
CA LEU A 597 -4.02 23.23 6.48
C LEU A 597 -5.07 22.97 5.40
N ALA A 598 -4.72 23.21 4.14
CA ALA A 598 -5.54 22.94 2.96
C ALA A 598 -5.01 21.71 2.20
N VAL A 599 -5.90 21.06 1.45
CA VAL A 599 -5.48 20.01 0.49
C VAL A 599 -4.53 20.63 -0.53
N ASN A 600 -3.47 19.93 -0.85
CA ASN A 600 -2.58 20.27 -1.96
C ASN A 600 -3.12 19.63 -3.24
N GLY A 601 -3.91 20.37 -3.99
CA GLY A 601 -4.57 19.86 -5.20
C GLY A 601 -3.59 19.41 -6.30
N LYS A 602 -2.34 19.88 -6.28
CA LYS A 602 -1.29 19.41 -7.19
C LYS A 602 -0.74 18.05 -6.76
N GLN A 603 -0.53 17.83 -5.46
CA GLN A 603 -0.08 16.55 -4.91
C GLN A 603 -1.12 15.46 -5.15
N THR A 604 -2.41 15.78 -4.99
CA THR A 604 -3.50 14.83 -5.14
C THR A 604 -4.09 14.79 -6.56
N LEU A 605 -3.41 15.37 -7.55
CA LEU A 605 -4.00 15.62 -8.88
C LEU A 605 -4.38 14.34 -9.62
N ASN A 606 -3.55 13.32 -9.61
CA ASN A 606 -3.82 12.07 -10.32
C ASN A 606 -5.07 11.38 -9.77
N GLU A 607 -5.21 11.34 -8.45
CA GLU A 607 -6.36 10.78 -7.77
C GLU A 607 -7.65 11.58 -8.04
N ASN A 608 -7.52 12.91 -8.06
CA ASN A 608 -8.65 13.79 -8.38
C ASN A 608 -9.12 13.62 -9.84
N ILE A 609 -8.18 13.42 -10.77
CA ILE A 609 -8.46 13.10 -12.18
C ILE A 609 -9.19 11.75 -12.25
N ALA A 610 -8.65 10.74 -11.59
CA ALA A 610 -9.18 9.38 -11.61
C ALA A 610 -10.58 9.31 -10.99
N ASP A 611 -10.84 10.00 -9.89
CA ASP A 611 -12.18 10.10 -9.29
C ASP A 611 -13.19 10.75 -10.25
N LEU A 612 -12.84 11.90 -10.86
CA LEU A 612 -13.74 12.61 -11.76
C LEU A 612 -14.03 11.81 -13.04
N ALA A 613 -13.00 11.29 -13.66
CA ALA A 613 -13.12 10.52 -14.88
C ALA A 613 -13.80 9.17 -14.62
N GLY A 614 -13.44 8.52 -13.50
CA GLY A 614 -14.00 7.23 -13.10
C GLY A 614 -15.50 7.27 -12.86
N ILE A 615 -15.97 8.20 -12.02
CA ILE A 615 -17.40 8.34 -11.76
C ILE A 615 -18.16 8.74 -13.04
N THR A 616 -17.55 9.53 -13.92
CA THR A 616 -18.14 9.96 -15.18
C THR A 616 -18.33 8.77 -16.11
N ALA A 617 -17.29 7.94 -16.30
CA ALA A 617 -17.35 6.74 -17.12
C ALA A 617 -18.33 5.69 -16.56
N ALA A 618 -18.32 5.50 -15.23
CA ALA A 618 -19.24 4.59 -14.56
C ALA A 618 -20.71 5.03 -14.70
N TYR A 619 -20.99 6.34 -14.63
CA TYR A 619 -22.32 6.87 -14.85
C TYR A 619 -22.82 6.61 -16.28
N ASP A 620 -21.97 6.85 -17.29
CA ASP A 620 -22.31 6.57 -18.68
C ASP A 620 -22.54 5.06 -18.92
N ALA A 621 -21.71 4.21 -18.32
CA ALA A 621 -21.86 2.76 -18.40
C ALA A 621 -23.17 2.30 -17.73
N TYR A 622 -23.47 2.85 -16.55
CA TYR A 622 -24.75 2.62 -15.87
C TYR A 622 -25.94 3.03 -16.72
N ARG A 623 -25.93 4.23 -17.29
CA ARG A 623 -27.01 4.71 -18.14
C ARG A 623 -27.18 3.84 -19.41
N ALA A 624 -26.08 3.40 -19.98
CA ALA A 624 -26.08 2.50 -21.14
C ALA A 624 -26.64 1.10 -20.80
N SER A 625 -26.32 0.57 -19.60
CA SER A 625 -26.79 -0.75 -19.15
C SER A 625 -28.31 -0.82 -19.00
N LEU A 626 -28.97 0.33 -18.73
CA LEU A 626 -30.42 0.41 -18.66
C LEU A 626 -31.12 0.17 -20.01
N ALA A 627 -30.41 0.27 -21.14
CA ALA A 627 -30.94 0.08 -22.49
C ALA A 627 -32.25 0.86 -22.73
N GLY A 628 -32.33 2.10 -22.22
CA GLY A 628 -33.50 2.98 -22.30
C GLY A 628 -34.61 2.70 -21.29
N LYS A 629 -34.47 1.71 -20.43
CA LYS A 629 -35.42 1.45 -19.33
C LYS A 629 -35.22 2.41 -18.19
N ALA A 630 -36.28 2.63 -17.39
CA ALA A 630 -36.17 3.37 -16.14
C ALA A 630 -35.43 2.53 -15.09
N ALA A 631 -34.53 3.19 -14.35
CA ALA A 631 -33.88 2.54 -13.20
C ALA A 631 -34.87 2.30 -12.06
N PRO A 632 -34.69 1.24 -11.27
CA PRO A 632 -35.54 0.95 -10.12
C PRO A 632 -35.51 2.10 -9.09
N VAL A 633 -36.65 2.49 -8.56
CA VAL A 633 -36.74 3.35 -7.38
C VAL A 633 -36.69 2.49 -6.14
N GLN A 634 -35.76 2.75 -5.22
CA GLN A 634 -35.62 2.02 -3.96
C GLN A 634 -35.55 3.00 -2.79
N ASN A 635 -36.30 2.77 -1.74
CA ASN A 635 -36.37 3.62 -0.55
C ASN A 635 -36.71 5.11 -0.86
N GLY A 636 -37.46 5.35 -1.94
CA GLY A 636 -37.82 6.69 -2.42
C GLY A 636 -36.69 7.43 -3.17
N LEU A 637 -35.56 6.73 -3.45
CA LEU A 637 -34.43 7.28 -4.19
C LEU A 637 -34.54 6.86 -5.67
N SER A 638 -34.38 7.82 -6.59
CA SER A 638 -34.24 7.53 -8.02
C SER A 638 -32.94 6.75 -8.29
N GLY A 639 -32.83 6.12 -9.45
CA GLY A 639 -31.61 5.42 -9.84
C GLY A 639 -30.37 6.34 -9.81
N ASP A 640 -30.49 7.56 -10.33
CA ASP A 640 -29.36 8.52 -10.31
C ASP A 640 -29.00 8.93 -8.89
N GLN A 641 -29.98 9.11 -7.99
CA GLN A 641 -29.70 9.35 -6.57
C GLN A 641 -29.00 8.16 -5.91
N GLN A 642 -29.43 6.95 -6.19
CA GLN A 642 -28.78 5.73 -5.69
C GLN A 642 -27.32 5.63 -6.19
N PHE A 643 -27.06 5.93 -7.48
CA PHE A 643 -25.73 5.93 -8.05
C PHE A 643 -24.78 6.89 -7.30
N PHE A 644 -25.15 8.16 -7.19
CA PHE A 644 -24.29 9.14 -6.53
C PHE A 644 -24.17 8.92 -5.03
N LEU A 645 -25.23 8.45 -4.36
CA LEU A 645 -25.15 8.11 -2.93
C LEU A 645 -24.24 6.91 -2.69
N SER A 646 -24.29 5.90 -3.56
CA SER A 646 -23.40 4.75 -3.48
C SER A 646 -21.94 5.18 -3.59
N PHE A 647 -21.61 6.05 -4.56
CA PHE A 647 -20.29 6.64 -4.66
C PHE A 647 -19.86 7.35 -3.36
N ALA A 648 -20.74 8.20 -2.81
CA ALA A 648 -20.40 8.94 -1.60
C ALA A 648 -20.30 8.04 -0.36
N GLN A 649 -21.10 6.97 -0.25
CA GLN A 649 -21.04 6.01 0.85
C GLN A 649 -19.83 5.11 0.78
N ASN A 650 -19.30 4.88 -0.42
CA ASN A 650 -18.07 4.12 -0.63
C ASN A 650 -16.82 4.79 0.00
N TRP A 651 -16.85 6.12 0.12
CA TRP A 651 -15.79 6.92 0.74
C TRP A 651 -16.07 7.25 2.21
N ALA A 652 -17.06 6.62 2.84
CA ALA A 652 -17.32 6.85 4.25
C ALA A 652 -16.13 6.44 5.11
N SER A 653 -15.58 7.38 5.87
CA SER A 653 -14.45 7.11 6.76
C SER A 653 -14.43 8.04 7.97
N LYS A 654 -13.66 7.66 8.97
CA LYS A 654 -13.31 8.47 10.11
C LYS A 654 -11.87 8.22 10.53
N SER A 655 -11.11 9.28 10.70
CA SER A 655 -9.70 9.22 11.05
C SER A 655 -9.39 10.06 12.30
N SER A 656 -8.25 9.78 12.92
CA SER A 656 -7.64 10.67 13.91
C SER A 656 -7.11 11.93 13.21
N GLU A 657 -7.01 13.05 13.95
CA GLU A 657 -6.42 14.28 13.42
C GLU A 657 -4.97 14.08 12.98
N ALA A 658 -4.19 13.34 13.77
CA ALA A 658 -2.78 13.07 13.46
C ALA A 658 -2.64 12.30 12.14
N PHE A 659 -3.46 11.26 11.93
CA PHE A 659 -3.48 10.52 10.68
C PHE A 659 -3.83 11.41 9.48
N LEU A 660 -4.86 12.24 9.62
CA LEU A 660 -5.30 13.11 8.53
C LEU A 660 -4.23 14.16 8.19
N ARG A 661 -3.48 14.68 9.19
CA ARG A 661 -2.34 15.58 8.95
C ARG A 661 -1.17 14.88 8.26
N GLU A 662 -0.87 13.65 8.66
CA GLU A 662 0.15 12.81 8.00
C GLU A 662 -0.25 12.53 6.54
N GLN A 663 -1.47 12.06 6.29
CA GLN A 663 -2.00 11.81 4.95
C GLN A 663 -1.83 13.04 4.04
N MET A 664 -2.15 14.22 4.52
CA MET A 664 -2.00 15.46 3.73
C MET A 664 -0.56 15.80 3.39
N MET A 665 0.44 15.27 4.09
CA MET A 665 1.86 15.50 3.81
C MET A 665 2.47 14.42 2.90
N THR A 666 2.05 13.17 3.06
CA THR A 666 2.72 12.01 2.49
C THR A 666 1.91 11.24 1.44
N ASP A 667 0.57 11.39 1.44
CA ASP A 667 -0.33 10.63 0.55
C ASP A 667 -0.69 11.43 -0.69
N THR A 668 -0.88 10.76 -1.80
CA THR A 668 -1.37 11.32 -3.07
C THR A 668 -2.88 11.34 -3.18
N HIS A 669 -3.58 10.66 -2.28
CA HIS A 669 -5.04 10.70 -2.22
C HIS A 669 -5.52 11.91 -1.43
N PRO A 670 -6.55 12.63 -1.89
CA PRO A 670 -7.21 13.62 -1.05
C PRO A 670 -7.95 12.91 0.08
N PRO A 671 -8.13 13.54 1.26
CA PRO A 671 -8.93 12.96 2.32
C PRO A 671 -10.32 12.54 1.83
N ASP A 672 -10.78 11.35 2.25
CA ASP A 672 -12.02 10.70 1.80
C ASP A 672 -13.24 11.63 1.83
N GLN A 673 -13.31 12.50 2.83
CA GLN A 673 -14.39 13.47 2.94
C GLN A 673 -14.52 14.44 1.76
N PHE A 674 -13.45 14.60 0.95
CA PHE A 674 -13.45 15.49 -0.21
C PHE A 674 -13.57 14.75 -1.54
N ARG A 675 -13.37 13.43 -1.57
CA ARG A 675 -13.52 12.64 -2.80
C ARG A 675 -14.94 12.72 -3.37
N PRO A 676 -16.03 12.60 -2.58
CA PRO A 676 -17.39 12.78 -3.10
C PRO A 676 -17.69 14.16 -3.66
N ALA A 677 -16.94 15.20 -3.30
CA ALA A 677 -17.15 16.54 -3.83
C ALA A 677 -16.85 16.66 -5.34
N THR A 678 -16.17 15.68 -5.94
CA THR A 678 -15.93 15.62 -7.39
C THR A 678 -17.24 15.65 -8.21
N VAL A 679 -18.38 15.19 -7.63
CA VAL A 679 -19.71 15.18 -8.27
C VAL A 679 -20.18 16.57 -8.70
N ARG A 680 -19.64 17.66 -8.10
CA ARG A 680 -19.93 19.06 -8.49
C ARG A 680 -19.54 19.40 -9.94
N ASN A 681 -18.79 18.50 -10.60
CA ASN A 681 -18.42 18.63 -11.99
C ASN A 681 -19.37 17.87 -12.96
N LEU A 682 -20.35 17.09 -12.42
CA LEU A 682 -21.29 16.28 -13.23
C LEU A 682 -22.69 16.90 -13.26
N ASP A 683 -23.18 17.25 -14.44
CA ASP A 683 -24.54 17.81 -14.64
C ASP A 683 -25.65 16.92 -14.08
N ALA A 684 -25.49 15.61 -14.20
CA ALA A 684 -26.46 14.63 -13.72
C ALA A 684 -26.68 14.70 -12.19
N TRP A 685 -25.63 15.02 -11.43
CA TRP A 685 -25.74 15.19 -9.97
C TRP A 685 -26.63 16.40 -9.61
N TYR A 686 -26.48 17.51 -10.34
CA TYR A 686 -27.33 18.70 -10.13
C TYR A 686 -28.81 18.37 -10.37
N ALA A 687 -29.10 17.60 -11.43
CA ALA A 687 -30.45 17.17 -11.74
C ALA A 687 -31.01 16.19 -10.69
N ALA A 688 -30.18 15.26 -10.20
CA ALA A 688 -30.58 14.23 -9.23
C ALA A 688 -30.94 14.83 -7.84
N PHE A 689 -30.23 15.88 -7.43
CA PHE A 689 -30.37 16.46 -6.08
C PHE A 689 -30.88 17.89 -6.06
N ASP A 690 -31.34 18.43 -7.20
CA ASP A 690 -31.89 19.80 -7.33
C ASP A 690 -30.92 20.88 -6.80
N VAL A 691 -29.63 20.73 -7.07
CA VAL A 691 -28.57 21.66 -6.60
C VAL A 691 -28.63 22.97 -7.37
N LYS A 692 -28.59 24.09 -6.67
CA LYS A 692 -28.87 25.41 -7.22
C LYS A 692 -27.78 26.44 -6.90
N PRO A 693 -27.73 27.56 -7.64
CA PRO A 693 -26.93 28.72 -7.25
C PRO A 693 -27.20 29.12 -5.80
N GLY A 694 -26.12 29.22 -5.02
CA GLY A 694 -26.19 29.54 -3.57
C GLY A 694 -25.89 28.34 -2.68
N ASP A 695 -25.98 27.11 -3.15
CA ASP A 695 -25.46 25.93 -2.46
C ASP A 695 -23.93 25.93 -2.52
N LYS A 696 -23.25 25.46 -1.46
CA LYS A 696 -21.77 25.59 -1.32
C LYS A 696 -20.97 24.83 -2.38
N LEU A 697 -21.45 23.68 -2.85
CA LEU A 697 -20.81 22.88 -3.89
C LEU A 697 -21.24 23.31 -5.30
N TYR A 698 -22.13 24.29 -5.44
CA TYR A 698 -22.58 24.74 -6.76
C TYR A 698 -21.42 25.32 -7.57
N LEU A 699 -21.32 24.89 -8.82
CA LEU A 699 -20.49 25.50 -9.86
C LEU A 699 -21.38 25.90 -11.04
N ALA A 700 -21.16 27.09 -11.59
CA ALA A 700 -21.77 27.42 -12.86
C ALA A 700 -21.31 26.43 -13.96
N PRO A 701 -22.12 26.09 -14.98
CA PRO A 701 -21.76 25.10 -15.98
C PRO A 701 -20.40 25.34 -16.64
N ALA A 702 -19.99 26.60 -16.86
CA ALA A 702 -18.70 26.96 -17.43
C ALA A 702 -17.51 26.72 -16.46
N ASP A 703 -17.78 26.60 -15.16
CA ASP A 703 -16.76 26.40 -14.12
C ASP A 703 -16.56 24.90 -13.80
N ARG A 704 -17.45 24.03 -14.27
CA ARG A 704 -17.31 22.57 -14.13
C ARG A 704 -16.12 22.09 -14.91
N VAL A 705 -15.32 21.21 -14.31
CA VAL A 705 -14.15 20.64 -14.97
C VAL A 705 -14.57 19.38 -15.70
N HIS A 706 -14.17 19.30 -16.97
CA HIS A 706 -14.32 18.11 -17.80
C HIS A 706 -12.93 17.70 -18.29
N ILE A 707 -12.50 16.51 -17.96
CA ILE A 707 -11.18 15.98 -18.34
C ILE A 707 -11.35 14.98 -19.47
N TRP A 708 -12.20 14.00 -19.28
CA TRP A 708 -12.54 12.91 -20.23
C TRP A 708 -14.01 12.84 -20.57
#